data_9e04fb75cc4a994a5d3e08092386df01
#
_entry.id   9e04fb75cc4a994a5d3e08092386df01
#
_cell.length_a   1.000
_cell.length_b   1.000
_cell.length_c   1.000
_cell.angle_alpha   90.00
_cell.angle_beta   90.00
_cell.angle_gamma   90.00
#
_symmetry.space_group_name_H-M   'P 1'
#
loop_
_entity.id
_entity.type
_entity.pdbx_description
1 polymer ?
#
loop_
_entity_poly.entity_id
_entity_poly.type
_entity_poly.pdbx_seq_one_letter_code
_entity_poly.pdbx_strand_id
1 'polypeptide(L)'
;MNATAARGTTAAGLAALALATLILGGCAPRELREQAAATGGETTATAAPASAPVTTAGAAVRDDSPASATIERRTYAPPEGFKLPFPDAIAAEDIEPGKRGGIMTYVAFGDGPKTFDPVTSNDSASNEVIARMFLGLVEFNNQTQEYTPGIAKAWYMEEDQRNWILELRNGLQWSDGKPITADDVLFGARVVFDPKVANAAKDVLQVDGKPFEFEKVDDHKVRVRLAAPSGSFQSLVGGVPVLPKHVYEAALEAGTFEQALNINVDPASIVVSGPFKLKLYESGQRVVLERNPYYHKYDAAGTQLPYLDTLVITYAPDMDQMLSRFRSGNSDAVIRPRADSIADLRDGAAAGNYTLFDCGPGDGANVFWFNLKPGNSPKSGKPYVDPVRHAWFNDVRFRRAAMHAMDKESIIRTEMRGLAVSVWGLESPAIRFWYNPDIAKYPFDRARAGALLDEMDLKDRNGDGIREDAAGNPVSFTFITNKGNKVREKVAGLLAADWKAVGIDARPQFIDFQALVTQTADSFEYEACLLGFGGGGVHPANSMNVYLSSGRTHFFNPSQESPATEWEREIDDLARGFNATLDIGRQREIFFRMQAIMADQCAFLPLWTSTVYVAARNTLGNVKPSALTHEVLWNADELFFR
;
A
#
# COMPACT_ATOMS: atom_id res chain seq x y z
N MET A 1 -37.13 47.10 16.15
CA MET A 1 -35.92 47.81 15.78
C MET A 1 -34.73 46.89 15.98
N ASN A 2 -34.04 46.67 14.89
CA ASN A 2 -32.75 46.06 14.73
C ASN A 2 -32.52 44.59 15.10
N ALA A 3 -32.58 43.80 14.06
CA ALA A 3 -32.00 42.45 13.90
C ALA A 3 -30.45 42.55 13.82
N THR A 4 -29.78 41.61 14.41
CA THR A 4 -28.38 41.29 14.07
C THR A 4 -28.26 39.81 13.85
N ALA A 5 -28.00 39.43 12.59
CA ALA A 5 -27.80 38.08 12.14
C ALA A 5 -26.38 37.62 12.52
N ALA A 6 -26.27 36.49 13.22
CA ALA A 6 -25.05 35.76 13.40
C ALA A 6 -24.86 34.79 12.22
N ARG A 7 -23.79 35.00 11.46
CA ARG A 7 -23.35 34.10 10.41
C ARG A 7 -22.62 32.90 11.05
N GLY A 8 -23.21 31.73 10.93
CA GLY A 8 -22.53 30.45 11.15
C GLY A 8 -21.70 30.11 9.91
N THR A 9 -20.40 30.13 10.04
CA THR A 9 -19.48 29.54 9.07
C THR A 9 -19.31 28.06 9.41
N THR A 10 -19.88 27.23 8.57
CA THR A 10 -19.69 25.78 8.56
C THR A 10 -18.24 25.46 8.12
N ALA A 11 -17.50 24.86 9.01
CA ALA A 11 -16.24 24.20 8.69
C ALA A 11 -16.57 22.87 7.94
N ALA A 12 -16.58 22.94 6.62
CA ALA A 12 -16.57 21.77 5.74
C ALA A 12 -15.27 21.81 4.95
N GLY A 13 -14.31 21.08 5.41
CA GLY A 13 -13.05 20.93 4.70
C GLY A 13 -12.08 20.09 5.53
N LEU A 14 -11.58 19.03 4.91
CA LEU A 14 -10.49 18.15 5.36
C LEU A 14 -10.93 16.78 5.91
N ALA A 15 -11.32 15.91 4.99
CA ALA A 15 -11.28 14.46 5.21
C ALA A 15 -11.17 13.70 3.87
N ALA A 16 -10.30 14.13 2.97
CA ALA A 16 -10.15 13.54 1.61
C ALA A 16 -8.75 12.98 1.37
N LEU A 17 -8.11 12.33 2.37
CA LEU A 17 -6.67 12.08 2.22
C LEU A 17 -6.14 10.68 2.52
N ALA A 18 -6.98 9.69 2.69
CA ALA A 18 -6.50 8.30 2.84
C ALA A 18 -6.42 7.51 1.51
N LEU A 19 -6.64 8.16 0.35
CA LEU A 19 -6.73 7.44 -0.94
C LEU A 19 -5.65 7.83 -1.95
N ALA A 20 -4.67 8.65 -1.59
CA ALA A 20 -3.73 9.26 -2.55
C ALA A 20 -2.46 8.45 -2.83
N THR A 21 -2.38 7.17 -2.48
CA THR A 21 -1.21 6.34 -2.78
C THR A 21 -1.34 5.60 -4.11
N LEU A 22 -1.84 6.25 -5.17
CA LEU A 22 -1.93 5.57 -6.48
C LEU A 22 -1.64 6.49 -7.67
N ILE A 23 -0.39 6.43 -8.10
CA ILE A 23 0.09 6.56 -9.50
C ILE A 23 -0.51 7.71 -10.32
N LEU A 24 0.19 8.83 -10.34
CA LEU A 24 0.06 9.86 -11.35
C LEU A 24 0.87 9.50 -12.59
N GLY A 25 0.18 9.27 -13.68
CA GLY A 25 0.75 9.29 -15.02
C GLY A 25 -0.26 9.92 -15.95
N GLY A 26 -0.07 11.19 -16.25
CA GLY A 26 -0.88 11.87 -17.24
C GLY A 26 -0.13 12.99 -17.91
N CYS A 27 0.03 12.94 -19.22
CA CYS A 27 0.57 14.01 -20.04
C CYS A 27 -0.33 14.35 -21.21
N ALA A 28 -0.37 15.62 -21.52
CA ALA A 28 -1.04 16.25 -22.64
C ALA A 28 -0.24 16.17 -23.96
N PRO A 29 -0.87 16.51 -25.11
CA PRO A 29 -0.50 16.00 -26.41
C PRO A 29 0.30 16.99 -27.28
N ARG A 30 0.99 16.48 -28.30
CA ARG A 30 1.21 17.24 -29.54
C ARG A 30 1.34 16.30 -30.75
N GLU A 31 0.54 16.60 -31.73
CA GLU A 31 0.47 16.02 -33.07
C GLU A 31 1.79 16.15 -33.86
N LEU A 32 2.12 15.12 -34.66
CA LEU A 32 2.71 15.31 -35.99
C LEU A 32 2.54 14.04 -36.83
N ARG A 33 1.87 14.27 -37.92
CA ARG A 33 1.66 13.65 -39.23
C ARG A 33 2.48 12.44 -39.67
N GLU A 34 1.68 11.57 -40.27
CA GLU A 34 1.91 10.57 -41.32
C GLU A 34 3.15 10.70 -42.19
N GLN A 35 3.77 9.56 -42.48
CA GLN A 35 4.02 9.15 -43.88
C GLN A 35 4.27 7.63 -43.98
N ALA A 36 3.68 7.08 -45.05
CA ALA A 36 3.58 5.68 -45.40
C ALA A 36 4.83 5.13 -46.10
N ALA A 37 5.04 3.83 -46.05
CA ALA A 37 5.03 2.99 -47.25
C ALA A 37 5.68 1.62 -47.02
N ALA A 38 4.96 0.61 -47.42
CA ALA A 38 5.21 -0.78 -47.66
C ALA A 38 6.61 -1.20 -48.13
N THR A 39 7.05 -2.37 -47.65
CA THR A 39 7.55 -3.47 -48.51
C THR A 39 7.54 -4.78 -47.73
N GLY A 40 7.00 -5.83 -48.34
CA GLY A 40 6.94 -7.18 -47.82
C GLY A 40 8.28 -7.94 -47.98
N GLY A 41 8.42 -9.00 -47.18
CA GLY A 41 9.50 -9.94 -47.30
C GLY A 41 9.28 -11.11 -46.33
N GLU A 42 8.81 -12.24 -46.88
CA GLU A 42 8.82 -13.54 -46.18
C GLU A 42 10.23 -13.95 -45.79
N THR A 43 10.44 -14.39 -44.56
CA THR A 43 11.55 -15.28 -44.25
C THR A 43 11.20 -16.24 -43.11
N THR A 44 11.48 -17.46 -43.42
CA THR A 44 11.40 -18.75 -42.76
C THR A 44 11.76 -18.77 -41.27
N ALA A 45 10.95 -19.54 -40.54
CA ALA A 45 11.16 -19.91 -39.13
C ALA A 45 12.45 -20.71 -38.92
N THR A 46 13.34 -20.21 -38.10
CA THR A 46 14.42 -20.95 -37.48
C THR A 46 14.21 -21.00 -35.96
N ALA A 47 14.35 -22.21 -35.42
CA ALA A 47 14.12 -22.51 -34.02
C ALA A 47 15.00 -21.67 -33.08
N ALA A 48 14.40 -21.12 -32.04
CA ALA A 48 15.09 -20.37 -31.00
C ALA A 48 15.90 -21.30 -30.08
N PRO A 49 17.07 -20.88 -29.61
CA PRO A 49 17.83 -21.63 -28.60
C PRO A 49 17.19 -21.49 -27.22
N ALA A 50 17.36 -22.57 -26.43
CA ALA A 50 16.84 -22.71 -25.08
C ALA A 50 17.23 -21.53 -24.17
N SER A 51 16.23 -20.96 -23.50
CA SER A 51 16.38 -19.87 -22.51
C SER A 51 17.21 -20.31 -21.30
N ALA A 52 18.15 -19.47 -20.90
CA ALA A 52 18.86 -19.58 -19.63
C ALA A 52 17.88 -19.48 -18.44
N PRO A 53 18.18 -20.16 -17.31
CA PRO A 53 17.26 -20.19 -16.18
C PRO A 53 17.09 -18.81 -15.56
N VAL A 54 15.85 -18.39 -15.41
CA VAL A 54 15.46 -17.26 -14.56
C VAL A 54 15.74 -17.69 -13.12
N THR A 55 16.64 -16.99 -12.44
CA THR A 55 16.82 -17.18 -11.01
C THR A 55 15.60 -16.56 -10.32
N THR A 56 14.58 -17.35 -10.07
CA THR A 56 13.58 -17.01 -9.07
C THR A 56 14.33 -16.96 -7.74
N ALA A 57 14.29 -15.83 -7.06
CA ALA A 57 14.63 -15.79 -5.65
C ALA A 57 13.57 -16.68 -4.96
N GLY A 58 13.85 -17.97 -4.93
CA GLY A 58 12.98 -18.96 -4.34
C GLY A 58 12.95 -18.69 -2.85
N ALA A 59 11.89 -18.04 -2.40
CA ALA A 59 11.43 -18.23 -1.04
C ALA A 59 11.11 -19.74 -0.94
N ALA A 60 12.03 -20.49 -0.34
CA ALA A 60 11.73 -21.86 0.06
C ALA A 60 10.41 -21.77 0.84
N VAL A 61 9.39 -22.49 0.37
CA VAL A 61 8.15 -22.71 1.11
C VAL A 61 8.57 -23.46 2.37
N ARG A 62 8.83 -22.71 3.44
CA ARG A 62 8.92 -23.26 4.78
C ARG A 62 7.50 -23.61 5.19
N ASP A 63 7.36 -24.76 5.80
CA ASP A 63 6.13 -25.21 6.47
C ASP A 63 5.78 -24.16 7.53
N ASP A 64 4.86 -23.23 7.18
CA ASP A 64 4.41 -22.12 8.02
C ASP A 64 3.32 -22.56 9.00
N SER A 65 3.48 -23.74 9.63
CA SER A 65 2.69 -24.10 10.79
C SER A 65 3.07 -23.14 11.93
N PRO A 66 2.15 -22.29 12.41
CA PRO A 66 2.48 -21.35 13.47
C PRO A 66 2.80 -22.14 14.74
N ALA A 67 4.06 -22.11 15.15
CA ALA A 67 4.37 -22.39 16.54
C ALA A 67 3.52 -21.43 17.37
N SER A 68 2.80 -21.97 18.37
CA SER A 68 1.99 -21.23 19.36
C SER A 68 2.67 -19.90 19.71
N ALA A 69 2.17 -18.81 19.15
CA ALA A 69 2.74 -17.49 19.38
C ALA A 69 2.21 -16.96 20.71
N THR A 70 2.72 -17.48 21.80
CA THR A 70 2.83 -16.72 23.03
C THR A 70 3.58 -15.44 22.64
N ILE A 71 3.07 -14.27 23.01
CA ILE A 71 3.74 -12.98 22.77
C ILE A 71 4.97 -12.97 23.68
N GLU A 72 5.98 -13.72 23.26
CA GLU A 72 7.23 -13.82 23.98
C GLU A 72 8.08 -12.57 23.70
N ARG A 73 8.82 -12.18 24.74
CA ARG A 73 9.84 -11.14 24.69
C ARG A 73 10.86 -11.51 23.60
N ARG A 74 10.72 -10.96 22.41
CA ARG A 74 11.71 -11.13 21.34
C ARG A 74 12.94 -10.28 21.68
N THR A 75 14.02 -10.92 22.06
CA THR A 75 15.34 -10.29 22.24
C THR A 75 16.24 -10.78 21.12
N TYR A 76 16.78 -9.86 20.34
CA TYR A 76 17.81 -10.17 19.36
C TYR A 76 19.16 -10.11 20.06
N ALA A 77 19.86 -11.22 20.09
CA ALA A 77 21.23 -11.29 20.59
C ALA A 77 22.22 -11.08 19.42
N PRO A 78 23.31 -10.34 19.61
CA PRO A 78 24.35 -10.24 18.59
C PRO A 78 24.98 -11.61 18.34
N PRO A 79 25.57 -11.83 17.14
CA PRO A 79 26.30 -13.05 16.82
C PRO A 79 27.38 -13.36 17.87
N GLU A 80 27.60 -14.64 18.17
CA GLU A 80 28.52 -15.08 19.19
C GLU A 80 29.94 -14.56 18.89
N GLY A 81 30.54 -13.89 19.89
CA GLY A 81 31.90 -13.32 19.77
C GLY A 81 31.99 -11.90 19.23
N PHE A 82 30.90 -11.31 18.75
CA PHE A 82 30.87 -9.93 18.26
C PHE A 82 30.64 -8.93 19.41
N LYS A 83 31.55 -7.97 19.58
CA LYS A 83 31.43 -6.89 20.58
C LYS A 83 30.87 -5.64 19.90
N LEU A 84 29.61 -5.37 20.15
CA LEU A 84 28.98 -4.13 19.75
C LEU A 84 29.57 -2.92 20.49
N PRO A 85 29.59 -1.73 19.88
CA PRO A 85 30.17 -0.53 20.49
C PRO A 85 29.38 -0.02 21.71
N PHE A 86 28.12 -0.43 21.82
CA PHE A 86 27.29 -0.23 23.00
C PHE A 86 26.30 -1.40 23.13
N PRO A 87 25.79 -1.67 24.36
CA PRO A 87 25.09 -2.93 24.67
C PRO A 87 23.87 -3.25 23.81
N ASP A 88 23.17 -2.21 23.36
CA ASP A 88 21.93 -2.36 22.62
C ASP A 88 22.04 -1.99 21.13
N ALA A 89 23.27 -1.88 20.58
CA ALA A 89 23.45 -1.78 19.13
C ALA A 89 22.92 -3.03 18.42
N ILE A 90 22.50 -2.90 17.16
CA ILE A 90 22.03 -4.04 16.37
C ILE A 90 23.19 -4.62 15.56
N ALA A 91 23.39 -5.93 15.66
CA ALA A 91 24.15 -6.66 14.65
C ALA A 91 23.23 -6.98 13.47
N ALA A 92 23.61 -6.55 12.28
CA ALA A 92 22.90 -6.93 11.07
C ALA A 92 23.19 -8.41 10.76
N GLU A 93 22.14 -9.20 10.63
CA GLU A 93 22.21 -10.63 10.34
C GLU A 93 21.91 -10.85 8.84
N ASP A 94 22.38 -11.98 8.31
CA ASP A 94 22.11 -12.41 6.93
C ASP A 94 22.53 -11.39 5.85
N ILE A 95 23.58 -10.62 6.09
CA ILE A 95 24.16 -9.70 5.12
C ILE A 95 25.61 -10.09 4.79
N GLU A 96 26.00 -9.86 3.54
CA GLU A 96 27.40 -9.89 3.13
C GLU A 96 28.10 -8.66 3.74
N PRO A 97 29.20 -8.83 4.52
CA PRO A 97 29.96 -7.69 5.01
C PRO A 97 30.48 -6.83 3.87
N GLY A 98 30.12 -5.55 3.87
CA GLY A 98 30.46 -4.62 2.83
C GLY A 98 31.55 -3.63 3.20
N LYS A 99 31.98 -2.84 2.24
CA LYS A 99 32.89 -1.71 2.43
C LYS A 99 32.11 -0.42 2.46
N ARG A 100 32.48 0.50 3.37
CA ARG A 100 31.95 1.85 3.37
C ARG A 100 32.41 2.61 2.13
N GLY A 101 31.52 3.41 1.59
CA GLY A 101 31.79 4.29 0.48
C GLY A 101 30.77 4.21 -0.64
N GLY A 102 30.90 5.12 -1.58
CA GLY A 102 30.10 5.15 -2.78
C GLY A 102 28.81 5.95 -2.70
N ILE A 103 28.31 6.26 -3.89
CA ILE A 103 27.07 7.00 -4.12
C ILE A 103 26.13 6.11 -4.92
N MET A 104 25.03 5.71 -4.33
CA MET A 104 23.97 5.02 -5.05
C MET A 104 22.99 6.04 -5.63
N THR A 105 22.66 5.90 -6.89
CA THR A 105 21.63 6.70 -7.55
C THR A 105 20.43 5.82 -7.85
N TYR A 106 19.27 6.24 -7.36
CA TYR A 106 17.98 5.59 -7.57
C TYR A 106 17.04 6.54 -8.30
N VAL A 107 16.30 6.04 -9.28
CA VAL A 107 15.29 6.83 -9.99
C VAL A 107 13.89 6.45 -9.55
N ALA A 108 13.15 7.42 -9.01
CA ALA A 108 11.76 7.30 -8.65
C ALA A 108 10.85 8.00 -9.67
N PHE A 109 9.59 7.58 -9.70
CA PHE A 109 8.55 8.22 -10.51
C PHE A 109 7.98 9.46 -9.80
N GLY A 110 7.69 10.52 -10.56
CA GLY A 110 6.96 11.71 -10.09
C GLY A 110 7.83 12.91 -9.81
N ASP A 111 7.33 13.82 -8.97
CA ASP A 111 7.92 15.15 -8.73
C ASP A 111 8.69 15.24 -7.40
N GLY A 112 8.80 14.12 -6.66
CA GLY A 112 9.49 14.06 -5.37
C GLY A 112 8.61 14.33 -4.16
N PRO A 113 9.23 14.44 -2.96
CA PRO A 113 8.53 14.61 -1.70
C PRO A 113 7.81 15.95 -1.61
N LYS A 114 6.69 15.96 -0.90
CA LYS A 114 5.91 17.15 -0.54
C LYS A 114 6.20 17.62 0.87
N THR A 115 6.73 16.73 1.69
CA THR A 115 7.12 16.99 3.08
C THR A 115 8.21 16.03 3.52
N PHE A 116 8.94 16.36 4.58
CA PHE A 116 9.83 15.46 5.31
C PHE A 116 9.28 15.09 6.69
N ASP A 117 8.02 15.46 6.96
CA ASP A 117 7.35 15.23 8.22
C ASP A 117 6.73 13.82 8.29
N PRO A 118 7.20 12.95 9.20
CA PRO A 118 6.66 11.58 9.33
C PRO A 118 5.24 11.55 9.93
N VAL A 119 4.74 12.66 10.49
CA VAL A 119 3.39 12.73 11.08
C VAL A 119 2.34 13.09 10.05
N THR A 120 2.63 14.08 9.21
CA THR A 120 1.65 14.64 8.26
C THR A 120 1.77 14.08 6.86
N SER A 121 2.84 13.31 6.57
CA SER A 121 3.06 12.70 5.27
C SER A 121 1.96 11.69 4.90
N ASN A 122 1.47 11.81 3.67
CA ASN A 122 0.39 10.99 3.14
C ASN A 122 0.61 10.57 1.67
N ASP A 123 1.81 10.76 1.16
CA ASP A 123 2.18 10.37 -0.20
C ASP A 123 3.43 9.47 -0.23
N SER A 124 3.51 8.61 -1.24
CA SER A 124 4.57 7.61 -1.35
C SER A 124 5.97 8.21 -1.58
N ALA A 125 6.08 9.33 -2.28
CA ALA A 125 7.38 9.95 -2.55
C ALA A 125 7.98 10.59 -1.29
N SER A 126 7.15 11.21 -0.45
CA SER A 126 7.55 11.69 0.89
C SER A 126 7.94 10.52 1.78
N ASN A 127 7.09 9.49 1.86
CA ASN A 127 7.32 8.31 2.71
C ASN A 127 8.58 7.53 2.30
N GLU A 128 8.91 7.48 1.00
CA GLU A 128 10.16 6.87 0.52
C GLU A 128 11.39 7.53 1.12
N VAL A 129 11.42 8.85 1.20
CA VAL A 129 12.52 9.62 1.80
C VAL A 129 12.51 9.51 3.32
N ILE A 130 11.35 9.72 3.95
CA ILE A 130 11.14 9.71 5.40
C ILE A 130 11.59 8.39 6.02
N ALA A 131 11.25 7.27 5.39
CA ALA A 131 11.63 5.94 5.88
C ALA A 131 13.15 5.67 5.87
N ARG A 132 13.95 6.50 5.18
CA ARG A 132 15.43 6.45 5.25
C ARG A 132 15.98 7.37 6.32
N MET A 133 15.17 8.32 6.78
CA MET A 133 15.57 9.36 7.73
C MET A 133 15.12 9.05 9.17
N PHE A 134 13.98 8.43 9.36
CA PHE A 134 13.41 8.17 10.69
C PHE A 134 13.21 6.68 10.92
N LEU A 135 13.54 6.24 12.13
CA LEU A 135 13.28 4.88 12.62
C LEU A 135 11.92 4.83 13.32
N GLY A 136 11.22 3.72 13.15
CA GLY A 136 10.07 3.38 13.95
C GLY A 136 10.44 2.82 15.33
N LEU A 137 9.46 2.75 16.23
CA LEU A 137 9.60 1.97 17.47
C LEU A 137 9.83 0.50 17.17
N VAL A 138 9.10 -0.03 16.21
CA VAL A 138 9.29 -1.34 15.59
C VAL A 138 9.43 -1.15 14.09
N GLU A 139 10.25 -1.95 13.46
CA GLU A 139 10.49 -1.98 12.02
C GLU A 139 9.77 -3.17 11.39
N PHE A 140 9.64 -3.16 10.07
CA PHE A 140 9.06 -4.27 9.34
C PHE A 140 10.07 -4.84 8.33
N ASN A 141 10.32 -6.15 8.41
CA ASN A 141 11.19 -6.83 7.46
C ASN A 141 10.38 -7.31 6.25
N ASN A 142 10.66 -6.73 5.08
CA ASN A 142 9.93 -7.05 3.85
C ASN A 142 10.16 -8.49 3.34
N GLN A 143 11.26 -9.15 3.72
CA GLN A 143 11.57 -10.51 3.30
C GLN A 143 10.85 -11.55 4.18
N THR A 144 10.95 -11.40 5.51
CA THR A 144 10.31 -12.32 6.46
C THR A 144 8.84 -11.98 6.68
N GLN A 145 8.44 -10.74 6.44
CA GLN A 145 7.13 -10.17 6.77
C GLN A 145 6.84 -10.18 8.28
N GLU A 146 7.86 -9.94 9.07
CA GLU A 146 7.78 -9.89 10.53
C GLU A 146 8.14 -8.50 11.05
N TYR A 147 7.56 -8.16 12.20
CA TYR A 147 7.97 -6.99 12.96
C TYR A 147 9.29 -7.27 13.67
N THR A 148 10.24 -6.37 13.52
CA THR A 148 11.58 -6.45 14.10
C THR A 148 11.84 -5.26 15.01
N PRO A 149 12.75 -5.38 16.00
CA PRO A 149 13.12 -4.27 16.85
C PRO A 149 13.71 -3.09 16.09
N GLY A 150 13.11 -1.91 16.28
CA GLY A 150 13.62 -0.62 15.87
C GLY A 150 14.27 0.14 17.04
N ILE A 151 13.72 1.31 17.37
CA ILE A 151 14.11 2.08 18.58
C ILE A 151 13.79 1.27 19.85
N ALA A 152 12.66 0.58 19.89
CA ALA A 152 12.38 -0.40 20.93
C ALA A 152 13.13 -1.71 20.64
N LYS A 153 13.92 -2.19 21.62
CA LYS A 153 14.61 -3.49 21.54
C LYS A 153 13.73 -4.66 21.90
N ALA A 154 12.67 -4.40 22.66
CA ALA A 154 11.69 -5.38 23.08
C ALA A 154 10.37 -4.68 23.41
N TRP A 155 9.29 -5.42 23.28
CA TRP A 155 7.96 -5.03 23.76
C TRP A 155 7.24 -6.25 24.31
N TYR A 156 6.44 -6.02 25.32
CA TYR A 156 5.64 -7.07 25.96
C TYR A 156 4.42 -6.48 26.64
N MET A 157 3.42 -7.32 26.82
CA MET A 157 2.16 -6.96 27.46
C MET A 157 2.23 -7.30 28.95
N GLU A 158 1.69 -6.41 29.80
CA GLU A 158 1.51 -6.69 31.22
C GLU A 158 0.31 -7.67 31.45
N GLU A 159 0.20 -8.25 32.65
CA GLU A 159 -0.81 -9.28 32.97
C GLU A 159 -2.26 -8.81 32.80
N ASP A 160 -2.50 -7.50 32.87
CA ASP A 160 -3.82 -6.89 32.69
C ASP A 160 -4.29 -6.87 31.22
N GLN A 161 -3.45 -7.28 30.28
CA GLN A 161 -3.69 -7.35 28.84
C GLN A 161 -4.04 -5.99 28.17
N ARG A 162 -3.82 -4.89 28.86
CA ARG A 162 -4.10 -3.51 28.38
C ARG A 162 -2.87 -2.64 28.36
N ASN A 163 -1.93 -2.91 29.24
CA ASN A 163 -0.68 -2.17 29.31
C ASN A 163 0.40 -2.91 28.52
N TRP A 164 1.06 -2.20 27.64
CA TRP A 164 2.24 -2.66 26.93
C TRP A 164 3.45 -1.91 27.40
N ILE A 165 4.57 -2.60 27.52
CA ILE A 165 5.86 -2.01 27.82
C ILE A 165 6.70 -2.03 26.56
N LEU A 166 7.27 -0.88 26.23
CA LEU A 166 8.30 -0.71 25.19
C LEU A 166 9.63 -0.50 25.91
N GLU A 167 10.58 -1.40 25.73
CA GLU A 167 11.95 -1.22 26.22
C GLU A 167 12.80 -0.62 25.11
N LEU A 168 13.18 0.64 25.25
CA LEU A 168 13.99 1.35 24.28
C LEU A 168 15.46 0.89 24.36
N ARG A 169 16.18 0.97 23.25
CA ARG A 169 17.62 0.72 23.22
C ARG A 169 18.36 1.81 23.99
N ASN A 170 19.30 1.41 24.80
CA ASN A 170 20.20 2.32 25.48
C ASN A 170 21.41 2.63 24.55
N GLY A 171 21.77 3.91 24.43
CA GLY A 171 22.90 4.35 23.62
C GLY A 171 22.53 4.84 22.21
N LEU A 172 21.25 4.82 21.84
CA LEU A 172 20.81 5.44 20.59
C LEU A 172 20.99 6.95 20.64
N GLN A 173 21.35 7.51 19.48
CA GLN A 173 21.57 8.94 19.33
C GLN A 173 20.85 9.46 18.08
N TRP A 174 20.37 10.67 18.17
CA TRP A 174 19.95 11.48 17.04
C TRP A 174 21.15 11.86 16.16
N SER A 175 20.90 12.31 14.94
CA SER A 175 21.98 12.73 14.01
C SER A 175 22.77 13.94 14.46
N ASP A 176 22.35 14.64 15.50
CA ASP A 176 23.08 15.71 16.19
C ASP A 176 23.86 15.22 17.42
N GLY A 177 23.87 13.92 17.70
CA GLY A 177 24.60 13.28 18.80
C GLY A 177 23.89 13.27 20.14
N LYS A 178 22.68 13.83 20.25
CA LYS A 178 21.90 13.78 21.50
C LYS A 178 21.23 12.41 21.67
N PRO A 179 21.04 11.95 22.92
CA PRO A 179 20.42 10.65 23.15
C PRO A 179 18.95 10.61 22.72
N ILE A 180 18.51 9.46 22.24
CA ILE A 180 17.09 9.13 22.03
C ILE A 180 16.55 8.51 23.31
N THR A 181 15.47 9.06 23.84
CA THR A 181 14.88 8.66 25.12
C THR A 181 13.36 8.50 25.04
N ALA A 182 12.77 8.04 26.13
CA ALA A 182 11.32 7.96 26.28
C ALA A 182 10.62 9.32 26.08
N ASP A 183 11.28 10.42 26.39
CA ASP A 183 10.70 11.77 26.16
C ASP A 183 10.45 12.04 24.68
N ASP A 184 11.27 11.50 23.77
CA ASP A 184 11.10 11.66 22.32
C ASP A 184 9.92 10.84 21.80
N VAL A 185 9.68 9.66 22.38
CA VAL A 185 8.50 8.82 22.09
C VAL A 185 7.22 9.51 22.54
N LEU A 186 7.20 10.00 23.78
CA LEU A 186 6.05 10.74 24.32
C LEU A 186 5.79 12.02 23.53
N PHE A 187 6.84 12.68 23.09
CA PHE A 187 6.72 13.87 22.25
C PHE A 187 6.11 13.55 20.89
N GLY A 188 6.56 12.47 20.22
CA GLY A 188 5.96 12.00 18.97
C GLY A 188 4.47 11.69 19.12
N ALA A 189 4.10 10.97 20.19
CA ALA A 189 2.69 10.70 20.52
C ALA A 189 1.91 12.02 20.76
N ARG A 190 2.49 12.97 21.50
CA ARG A 190 1.88 14.30 21.73
C ARG A 190 1.61 15.04 20.42
N VAL A 191 2.54 14.98 19.46
CA VAL A 191 2.36 15.59 18.13
C VAL A 191 1.21 14.94 17.38
N VAL A 192 1.12 13.60 17.37
CA VAL A 192 0.03 12.86 16.70
C VAL A 192 -1.33 13.25 17.25
N PHE A 193 -1.47 13.38 18.56
CA PHE A 193 -2.75 13.70 19.20
C PHE A 193 -3.03 15.21 19.35
N ASP A 194 -2.12 16.08 18.91
CA ASP A 194 -2.36 17.53 18.92
C ASP A 194 -3.47 17.87 17.91
N PRO A 195 -4.55 18.57 18.34
CA PRO A 195 -5.67 18.91 17.46
C PRO A 195 -5.29 19.88 16.34
N LYS A 196 -4.14 20.56 16.46
CA LYS A 196 -3.63 21.51 15.45
C LYS A 196 -2.80 20.84 14.37
N VAL A 197 -2.40 19.56 14.55
CA VAL A 197 -1.61 18.79 13.59
C VAL A 197 -2.54 17.86 12.82
N ALA A 198 -2.65 18.09 11.51
CA ALA A 198 -3.49 17.28 10.64
C ALA A 198 -2.77 15.97 10.27
N ASN A 199 -3.24 14.83 10.79
CA ASN A 199 -2.69 13.53 10.47
C ASN A 199 -3.75 12.42 10.56
N ALA A 200 -3.48 11.30 9.90
CA ALA A 200 -4.35 10.12 9.90
C ALA A 200 -4.01 9.13 11.03
N ALA A 201 -2.85 9.22 11.64
CA ALA A 201 -2.39 8.27 12.65
C ALA A 201 -3.26 8.28 13.91
N LYS A 202 -3.79 9.45 14.29
CA LYS A 202 -4.71 9.58 15.45
C LYS A 202 -5.96 8.71 15.35
N ASP A 203 -6.43 8.42 14.12
CA ASP A 203 -7.65 7.65 13.90
C ASP A 203 -7.40 6.14 14.03
N VAL A 204 -6.15 5.69 13.87
CA VAL A 204 -5.78 4.27 14.01
C VAL A 204 -5.10 3.95 15.35
N LEU A 205 -4.48 4.94 16.01
CA LEU A 205 -3.84 4.76 17.33
C LEU A 205 -4.87 4.88 18.47
N GLN A 206 -5.96 4.11 18.35
CA GLN A 206 -7.04 4.08 19.33
C GLN A 206 -7.67 2.68 19.44
N VAL A 207 -8.25 2.39 20.59
CA VAL A 207 -9.05 1.18 20.85
C VAL A 207 -10.35 1.61 21.50
N ASP A 208 -11.48 1.10 21.00
CA ASP A 208 -12.83 1.47 21.45
C ASP A 208 -13.08 3.00 21.47
N GLY A 209 -12.56 3.69 20.45
CA GLY A 209 -12.69 5.14 20.31
C GLY A 209 -11.86 5.95 21.31
N LYS A 210 -10.96 5.32 22.06
CA LYS A 210 -10.04 5.99 22.99
C LYS A 210 -8.61 5.89 22.50
N PRO A 211 -7.87 7.01 22.49
CA PRO A 211 -6.48 7.03 22.05
C PRO A 211 -5.58 6.19 22.96
N PHE A 212 -4.44 5.75 22.42
CA PHE A 212 -3.36 5.17 23.21
C PHE A 212 -2.80 6.23 24.17
N GLU A 213 -2.61 5.84 25.43
CA GLU A 213 -1.99 6.70 26.44
C GLU A 213 -0.53 6.28 26.67
N PHE A 214 0.40 7.23 26.48
CA PHE A 214 1.83 7.00 26.64
C PHE A 214 2.31 7.56 27.96
N GLU A 215 2.99 6.74 28.75
CA GLU A 215 3.53 7.08 30.06
C GLU A 215 5.04 6.76 30.11
N LYS A 216 5.85 7.71 30.54
CA LYS A 216 7.27 7.50 30.79
C LYS A 216 7.44 6.71 32.08
N VAL A 217 8.04 5.52 32.01
CA VAL A 217 8.42 4.74 33.21
C VAL A 217 9.84 5.13 33.66
N ASP A 218 10.76 5.18 32.68
CA ASP A 218 12.12 5.71 32.87
C ASP A 218 12.65 6.23 31.50
N ASP A 219 13.91 6.62 31.40
CA ASP A 219 14.48 7.19 30.15
C ASP A 219 14.50 6.19 28.98
N HIS A 220 14.43 4.88 29.26
CA HIS A 220 14.47 3.82 28.24
C HIS A 220 13.26 2.88 28.31
N LYS A 221 12.20 3.29 29.01
CA LYS A 221 11.00 2.48 29.12
C LYS A 221 9.74 3.33 29.05
N VAL A 222 8.86 2.95 28.12
CA VAL A 222 7.55 3.59 27.91
C VAL A 222 6.47 2.55 28.15
N ARG A 223 5.46 2.92 28.93
CA ARG A 223 4.19 2.17 29.05
C ARG A 223 3.18 2.77 28.07
N VAL A 224 2.51 1.90 27.32
CA VAL A 224 1.39 2.28 26.45
C VAL A 224 0.14 1.61 26.99
N ARG A 225 -0.82 2.41 27.46
CA ARG A 225 -2.09 1.94 28.00
C ARG A 225 -3.16 1.99 26.95
N LEU A 226 -3.91 0.88 26.80
CA LEU A 226 -5.02 0.73 25.88
C LEU A 226 -6.35 0.68 26.66
N ALA A 227 -7.43 1.14 26.03
CA ALA A 227 -8.77 1.08 26.61
C ALA A 227 -9.27 -0.38 26.78
N ALA A 228 -8.85 -1.27 25.88
CA ALA A 228 -9.14 -2.71 25.90
C ALA A 228 -7.95 -3.50 25.33
N PRO A 229 -7.88 -4.82 25.53
CA PRO A 229 -6.88 -5.66 24.87
C PRO A 229 -6.89 -5.48 23.36
N SER A 230 -5.70 -5.42 22.75
CA SER A 230 -5.56 -5.30 21.28
C SER A 230 -4.42 -6.15 20.75
N GLY A 231 -4.76 -7.14 19.95
CA GLY A 231 -3.78 -7.97 19.22
C GLY A 231 -3.10 -7.26 18.06
N SER A 232 -3.64 -6.11 17.63
CA SER A 232 -3.08 -5.28 16.57
C SER A 232 -2.01 -4.30 17.06
N PHE A 233 -1.69 -4.28 18.36
CA PHE A 233 -0.80 -3.29 18.98
C PHE A 233 0.54 -3.16 18.25
N GLN A 234 1.20 -4.27 17.90
CA GLN A 234 2.52 -4.26 17.23
C GLN A 234 2.48 -3.53 15.89
N SER A 235 1.43 -3.76 15.11
CA SER A 235 1.24 -3.08 13.82
C SER A 235 0.98 -1.59 14.00
N LEU A 236 0.21 -1.23 15.01
CA LEU A 236 -0.21 0.14 15.23
C LEU A 236 0.90 0.99 15.87
N VAL A 237 1.62 0.42 16.86
CA VAL A 237 2.68 1.16 17.56
C VAL A 237 3.88 1.48 16.67
N GLY A 238 4.13 0.67 15.64
CA GLY A 238 5.12 0.98 14.60
C GLY A 238 4.81 2.27 13.84
N GLY A 239 3.55 2.67 13.77
CA GLY A 239 3.11 3.94 13.17
C GLY A 239 3.26 5.17 14.07
N VAL A 240 3.71 5.01 15.32
CA VAL A 240 4.00 6.15 16.21
C VAL A 240 5.36 6.75 15.85
N PRO A 241 5.43 7.98 15.32
CA PRO A 241 6.71 8.61 15.00
C PRO A 241 7.48 8.94 16.27
N VAL A 242 8.77 8.64 16.29
CA VAL A 242 9.67 9.12 17.33
C VAL A 242 10.36 10.38 16.83
N LEU A 243 10.23 11.48 17.56
CA LEU A 243 10.66 12.81 17.13
C LEU A 243 11.60 13.45 18.16
N PRO A 244 12.67 14.17 17.74
CA PRO A 244 13.58 14.82 18.65
C PRO A 244 12.88 16.00 19.36
N LYS A 245 12.43 15.75 20.59
CA LYS A 245 11.72 16.72 21.42
C LYS A 245 12.48 18.03 21.52
N HIS A 246 13.79 17.96 21.74
CA HIS A 246 14.65 19.13 21.91
C HIS A 246 14.74 20.04 20.67
N VAL A 247 14.31 19.55 19.50
CA VAL A 247 14.29 20.32 18.24
C VAL A 247 12.91 20.90 17.98
N TYR A 248 11.86 20.10 18.15
CA TYR A 248 10.53 20.44 17.62
C TYR A 248 9.51 20.84 18.68
N GLU A 249 9.79 20.72 19.99
CA GLU A 249 8.82 21.07 21.05
C GLU A 249 8.39 22.53 20.99
N ALA A 250 9.32 23.45 20.80
CA ALA A 250 9.01 24.87 20.68
C ALA A 250 8.12 25.19 19.46
N ALA A 251 8.33 24.49 18.34
CA ALA A 251 7.50 24.65 17.14
C ALA A 251 6.07 24.12 17.36
N LEU A 252 5.93 23.01 18.08
CA LEU A 252 4.61 22.47 18.44
C LEU A 252 3.84 23.45 19.33
N GLU A 253 4.49 23.99 20.37
CA GLU A 253 3.90 24.97 21.29
C GLU A 253 3.48 26.25 20.58
N ALA A 254 4.29 26.71 19.63
CA ALA A 254 3.99 27.88 18.79
C ALA A 254 2.90 27.59 17.73
N GLY A 255 2.48 26.31 17.53
CA GLY A 255 1.53 25.92 16.47
C GLY A 255 2.13 25.99 15.06
N THR A 256 3.45 25.86 14.94
CA THR A 256 4.20 25.93 13.66
C THR A 256 4.93 24.62 13.33
N PHE A 257 4.50 23.51 13.94
CA PHE A 257 5.16 22.21 13.77
C PHE A 257 5.22 21.76 12.30
N GLU A 258 4.12 21.89 11.54
CA GLU A 258 4.08 21.49 10.14
C GLU A 258 5.07 22.25 9.24
N GLN A 259 5.49 23.46 9.66
CA GLN A 259 6.49 24.24 8.94
C GLN A 259 7.92 23.78 9.23
N ALA A 260 8.16 23.12 10.36
CA ALA A 260 9.50 22.72 10.80
C ALA A 260 10.11 21.55 10.00
N LEU A 261 9.28 20.80 9.29
CA LEU A 261 9.69 19.65 8.47
C LEU A 261 9.19 19.73 7.02
N ASN A 262 8.80 20.91 6.55
CA ASN A 262 8.38 21.08 5.16
C ASN A 262 9.59 21.07 4.20
N ILE A 263 9.31 20.99 2.90
CA ILE A 263 10.35 20.87 1.86
C ILE A 263 11.25 22.12 1.66
N ASN A 264 10.94 23.24 2.32
CA ASN A 264 11.68 24.50 2.18
C ASN A 264 12.61 24.79 3.38
N VAL A 265 12.68 23.88 4.36
CA VAL A 265 13.55 24.05 5.52
C VAL A 265 15.02 23.80 5.15
N ASP A 266 15.93 24.40 5.91
CA ASP A 266 17.35 24.05 5.79
C ASP A 266 17.56 22.56 6.11
N PRO A 267 18.08 21.75 5.19
CA PRO A 267 18.39 20.35 5.45
C PRO A 267 19.16 20.09 6.74
N ALA A 268 20.06 21.02 7.12
CA ALA A 268 20.86 20.92 8.35
C ALA A 268 20.02 21.02 9.64
N SER A 269 18.81 21.58 9.56
CA SER A 269 17.89 21.69 10.71
C SER A 269 17.12 20.40 10.98
N ILE A 270 17.10 19.45 10.04
CA ILE A 270 16.37 18.20 10.19
C ILE A 270 17.25 17.20 10.94
N VAL A 271 16.87 16.90 12.17
CA VAL A 271 17.52 15.91 13.03
C VAL A 271 16.78 14.59 12.95
N VAL A 272 17.52 13.51 12.66
CA VAL A 272 16.95 12.21 12.30
C VAL A 272 17.54 11.06 13.12
N SER A 273 16.83 9.92 13.17
CA SER A 273 17.26 8.68 13.83
C SER A 273 17.71 7.59 12.86
N GLY A 274 17.32 7.68 11.59
CA GLY A 274 17.53 6.65 10.57
C GLY A 274 18.93 6.59 10.00
N PRO A 275 19.18 5.68 9.03
CA PRO A 275 20.49 5.46 8.43
C PRO A 275 21.04 6.66 7.64
N PHE A 276 20.17 7.50 7.14
CA PHE A 276 20.54 8.65 6.34
C PHE A 276 19.91 9.93 6.87
N LYS A 277 20.57 11.06 6.62
CA LYS A 277 20.06 12.41 6.90
C LYS A 277 20.00 13.24 5.62
N LEU A 278 19.08 14.19 5.56
CA LEU A 278 18.93 15.06 4.40
C LEU A 278 20.16 15.96 4.26
N LYS A 279 20.75 15.96 3.06
CA LYS A 279 21.85 16.86 2.69
C LYS A 279 21.39 17.95 1.74
N LEU A 280 20.54 17.60 0.78
CA LEU A 280 20.08 18.53 -0.26
C LEU A 280 18.72 18.06 -0.78
N TYR A 281 17.83 19.00 -1.05
CA TYR A 281 16.63 18.81 -1.82
C TYR A 281 16.54 19.83 -2.95
N GLU A 282 16.37 19.36 -4.17
CA GLU A 282 16.08 20.16 -5.36
C GLU A 282 14.72 19.74 -5.90
N SER A 283 13.73 20.63 -5.74
CA SER A 283 12.32 20.33 -6.04
C SER A 283 12.14 19.82 -7.47
N GLY A 284 11.42 18.71 -7.62
CA GLY A 284 11.19 18.05 -8.91
C GLY A 284 12.42 17.40 -9.54
N GLN A 285 13.59 17.47 -8.92
CA GLN A 285 14.84 16.97 -9.49
C GLN A 285 15.42 15.81 -8.69
N ARG A 286 15.78 16.06 -7.43
CA ARG A 286 16.43 15.05 -6.58
C ARG A 286 16.40 15.38 -5.09
N VAL A 287 16.52 14.30 -4.31
CA VAL A 287 16.91 14.31 -2.89
C VAL A 287 18.28 13.69 -2.78
N VAL A 288 19.16 14.31 -2.00
CA VAL A 288 20.48 13.77 -1.64
C VAL A 288 20.48 13.49 -0.14
N LEU A 289 20.64 12.22 0.20
CA LEU A 289 20.77 11.76 1.57
C LEU A 289 22.22 11.37 1.83
N GLU A 290 22.79 11.81 2.95
CA GLU A 290 24.14 11.41 3.39
C GLU A 290 24.04 10.51 4.62
N ARG A 291 25.05 9.68 4.83
CA ARG A 291 25.13 8.75 5.97
C ARG A 291 24.96 9.48 7.30
N ASN A 292 24.12 8.91 8.18
CA ASN A 292 24.05 9.31 9.57
C ASN A 292 25.19 8.67 10.37
N PRO A 293 26.14 9.44 10.94
CA PRO A 293 27.28 8.87 11.66
C PRO A 293 26.89 8.21 13.00
N TYR A 294 25.68 8.46 13.50
CA TYR A 294 25.18 7.93 14.76
C TYR A 294 24.24 6.74 14.58
N TYR A 295 24.13 6.20 13.34
CA TYR A 295 23.25 5.05 13.10
C TYR A 295 23.72 3.81 13.88
N HIS A 296 22.80 3.03 14.37
CA HIS A 296 23.02 2.06 15.45
C HIS A 296 23.25 0.62 14.98
N LYS A 297 23.18 0.34 13.67
CA LYS A 297 23.43 -1.01 13.12
C LYS A 297 24.89 -1.18 12.74
N TYR A 298 25.40 -2.42 12.91
CA TYR A 298 26.75 -2.84 12.58
C TYR A 298 26.71 -4.21 11.92
N ASP A 299 27.61 -4.48 10.99
CA ASP A 299 27.80 -5.83 10.45
C ASP A 299 28.59 -6.72 11.42
N ALA A 300 28.71 -8.02 11.09
CA ALA A 300 29.46 -8.98 11.90
C ALA A 300 30.98 -8.68 11.97
N ALA A 301 31.51 -7.87 11.07
CA ALA A 301 32.91 -7.42 11.09
C ALA A 301 33.11 -6.16 11.94
N GLY A 302 32.05 -5.57 12.49
CA GLY A 302 32.08 -4.35 13.28
C GLY A 302 32.02 -3.06 12.45
N THR A 303 31.69 -3.15 11.16
CA THR A 303 31.50 -1.97 10.33
C THR A 303 30.11 -1.39 10.58
N GLN A 304 30.07 -0.12 10.99
CA GLN A 304 28.79 0.58 11.17
C GLN A 304 28.10 0.81 9.81
N LEU A 305 26.81 0.54 9.73
CA LEU A 305 25.94 0.88 8.61
C LEU A 305 25.49 2.36 8.67
N PRO A 306 24.96 2.92 7.59
CA PRO A 306 24.90 2.35 6.25
C PRO A 306 26.30 2.29 5.61
N TYR A 307 26.49 1.36 4.68
CA TYR A 307 27.75 1.29 3.94
C TYR A 307 27.89 2.45 2.96
N LEU A 308 26.82 2.85 2.29
CA LEU A 308 26.81 3.96 1.33
C LEU A 308 27.14 5.29 2.02
N ASP A 309 27.97 6.12 1.40
CA ASP A 309 28.18 7.50 1.83
C ASP A 309 26.98 8.38 1.51
N THR A 310 26.36 8.12 0.35
CA THR A 310 25.28 8.95 -0.18
C THR A 310 24.27 8.09 -0.95
N LEU A 311 22.99 8.36 -0.71
CA LEU A 311 21.89 7.88 -1.52
C LEU A 311 21.26 9.07 -2.24
N VAL A 312 21.25 9.03 -3.57
CA VAL A 312 20.63 10.06 -4.42
C VAL A 312 19.35 9.51 -5.01
N ILE A 313 18.22 10.10 -4.69
CA ILE A 313 16.92 9.78 -5.28
C ILE A 313 16.62 10.86 -6.32
N THR A 314 16.61 10.49 -7.60
CA THR A 314 16.25 11.38 -8.71
C THR A 314 14.81 11.11 -9.14
N TYR A 315 14.15 12.10 -9.71
CA TYR A 315 12.76 11.96 -10.13
C TYR A 315 12.62 12.02 -11.64
N ALA A 316 11.76 11.17 -12.18
CA ALA A 316 11.43 11.12 -13.60
C ALA A 316 9.92 11.25 -13.79
N PRO A 317 9.46 12.07 -14.76
CA PRO A 317 8.05 12.34 -14.96
C PRO A 317 7.28 11.16 -15.58
N ASP A 318 7.98 10.18 -16.13
CA ASP A 318 7.38 8.99 -16.74
C ASP A 318 8.27 7.74 -16.60
N MET A 319 7.66 6.58 -16.77
CA MET A 319 8.32 5.29 -16.64
C MET A 319 9.37 5.02 -17.73
N ASP A 320 9.22 5.61 -18.90
CA ASP A 320 10.16 5.44 -20.02
C ASP A 320 11.46 6.18 -19.71
N GLN A 321 11.38 7.37 -19.10
CA GLN A 321 12.56 8.10 -18.64
C GLN A 321 13.24 7.39 -17.45
N MET A 322 12.48 6.80 -16.51
CA MET A 322 13.06 5.96 -15.45
C MET A 322 13.90 4.83 -16.07
N LEU A 323 13.32 4.10 -17.00
CA LEU A 323 14.00 2.99 -17.68
C LEU A 323 15.21 3.47 -18.48
N SER A 324 15.11 4.60 -19.18
CA SER A 324 16.21 5.21 -19.91
C SER A 324 17.38 5.57 -19.02
N ARG A 325 17.14 6.18 -17.84
CA ARG A 325 18.19 6.50 -16.86
C ARG A 325 18.87 5.25 -16.32
N PHE A 326 18.11 4.19 -16.06
CA PHE A 326 18.70 2.91 -15.66
C PHE A 326 19.56 2.30 -16.78
N ARG A 327 19.06 2.25 -18.02
CA ARG A 327 19.81 1.70 -19.17
C ARG A 327 21.10 2.46 -19.44
N SER A 328 21.08 3.79 -19.33
CA SER A 328 22.27 4.65 -19.54
C SER A 328 23.27 4.64 -18.38
N GLY A 329 23.01 3.94 -17.29
CA GLY A 329 23.90 3.91 -16.11
C GLY A 329 23.73 5.10 -15.16
N ASN A 330 22.72 5.94 -15.37
CA ASN A 330 22.42 7.09 -14.51
C ASN A 330 21.50 6.72 -13.31
N SER A 331 21.22 5.44 -13.16
CA SER A 331 20.56 4.86 -12.00
C SER A 331 21.07 3.45 -11.76
N ASP A 332 21.26 3.09 -10.49
CA ASP A 332 21.73 1.76 -10.08
C ASP A 332 20.58 0.75 -9.95
N ALA A 333 19.35 1.22 -9.85
CA ALA A 333 18.18 0.37 -9.82
C ALA A 333 16.96 1.04 -10.48
N VAL A 334 16.02 0.22 -10.97
CA VAL A 334 14.71 0.62 -11.44
C VAL A 334 13.66 -0.36 -10.93
N ILE A 335 12.56 0.17 -10.39
CA ILE A 335 11.45 -0.61 -9.86
C ILE A 335 10.24 -0.55 -10.78
N ARG A 336 9.41 -1.59 -10.74
CA ARG A 336 8.10 -1.68 -11.43
C ARG A 336 8.16 -1.21 -12.90
N PRO A 337 9.19 -1.63 -13.71
CA PRO A 337 9.23 -1.29 -15.12
C PRO A 337 7.95 -1.80 -15.80
N ARG A 338 7.54 -1.14 -16.89
CA ARG A 338 6.33 -1.52 -17.63
C ARG A 338 6.44 -2.96 -18.16
N ALA A 339 5.32 -3.65 -18.24
CA ALA A 339 5.25 -5.04 -18.70
C ALA A 339 5.86 -5.25 -20.10
N ASP A 340 5.73 -4.25 -20.99
CA ASP A 340 6.31 -4.29 -22.34
C ASP A 340 7.85 -4.20 -22.37
N SER A 341 8.45 -3.72 -21.29
CA SER A 341 9.93 -3.57 -21.17
C SER A 341 10.62 -4.75 -20.51
N ILE A 342 9.86 -5.68 -19.92
CA ILE A 342 10.44 -6.79 -19.13
C ILE A 342 11.25 -7.76 -20.00
N ALA A 343 10.79 -8.09 -21.21
CA ALA A 343 11.52 -8.94 -22.13
C ALA A 343 12.89 -8.32 -22.48
N ASP A 344 12.89 -7.05 -22.87
CA ASP A 344 14.12 -6.32 -23.22
C ASP A 344 15.08 -6.20 -22.03
N LEU A 345 14.56 -6.00 -20.82
CA LEU A 345 15.37 -5.97 -19.60
C LEU A 345 15.99 -7.34 -19.31
N ARG A 346 15.24 -8.42 -19.55
CA ARG A 346 15.74 -9.78 -19.36
C ARG A 346 16.87 -10.08 -20.35
N ASP A 347 16.65 -9.78 -21.62
CA ASP A 347 17.63 -10.05 -22.69
C ASP A 347 18.88 -9.18 -22.55
N GLY A 348 18.73 -7.95 -22.08
CA GLY A 348 19.81 -6.99 -21.87
C GLY A 348 20.58 -7.17 -20.55
N ALA A 349 20.19 -8.07 -19.65
CA ALA A 349 20.70 -8.15 -18.28
C ALA A 349 22.22 -8.41 -18.23
N ALA A 350 22.72 -9.39 -19.00
CA ALA A 350 24.14 -9.73 -19.03
C ALA A 350 25.02 -8.59 -19.59
N ALA A 351 24.61 -7.99 -20.71
CA ALA A 351 25.32 -6.88 -21.32
C ALA A 351 25.28 -5.60 -20.46
N GLY A 352 24.17 -5.38 -19.76
CA GLY A 352 23.98 -4.24 -18.88
C GLY A 352 24.55 -4.43 -17.47
N ASN A 353 25.11 -5.59 -17.15
CA ASN A 353 25.63 -5.94 -15.83
C ASN A 353 24.63 -5.65 -14.70
N TYR A 354 23.42 -6.19 -14.81
CA TYR A 354 22.37 -6.11 -13.79
C TYR A 354 21.60 -7.42 -13.68
N THR A 355 20.91 -7.59 -12.56
CA THR A 355 19.95 -8.67 -12.34
C THR A 355 18.54 -8.13 -12.41
N LEU A 356 17.67 -8.82 -13.16
CA LEU A 356 16.23 -8.59 -13.16
C LEU A 356 15.59 -9.58 -12.17
N PHE A 357 15.09 -9.05 -11.07
CA PHE A 357 14.41 -9.82 -10.04
C PHE A 357 12.90 -9.87 -10.33
N ASP A 358 12.34 -11.07 -10.25
CA ASP A 358 10.91 -11.30 -10.15
C ASP A 358 10.56 -11.38 -8.65
N CYS A 359 9.91 -10.34 -8.13
CA CYS A 359 9.54 -10.25 -6.71
C CYS A 359 8.16 -10.88 -6.42
N GLY A 360 7.51 -11.41 -7.44
CA GLY A 360 6.17 -11.98 -7.32
C GLY A 360 5.06 -10.93 -7.37
N PRO A 361 3.81 -11.33 -6.98
CA PRO A 361 2.67 -10.44 -7.01
C PRO A 361 2.86 -9.24 -6.06
N GLY A 362 2.40 -8.07 -6.49
CA GLY A 362 2.38 -6.88 -5.63
C GLY A 362 1.30 -6.96 -4.55
N ASP A 363 1.35 -6.05 -3.59
CA ASP A 363 0.46 -5.99 -2.44
C ASP A 363 -0.91 -5.33 -2.71
N GLY A 364 -1.09 -4.71 -3.87
CA GLY A 364 -2.35 -4.10 -4.30
C GLY A 364 -3.12 -4.95 -5.30
N ALA A 365 -4.40 -4.63 -5.52
CA ALA A 365 -5.26 -5.31 -6.50
C ALA A 365 -6.09 -4.33 -7.33
N ASN A 366 -6.39 -4.68 -8.59
CA ASN A 366 -7.41 -4.01 -9.36
C ASN A 366 -8.74 -4.70 -9.14
N VAL A 367 -9.75 -3.91 -8.78
CA VAL A 367 -11.06 -4.42 -8.37
C VAL A 367 -12.18 -3.64 -9.06
N PHE A 368 -13.28 -4.31 -9.26
CA PHE A 368 -14.55 -3.72 -9.66
C PHE A 368 -15.54 -3.86 -8.51
N TRP A 369 -16.47 -2.91 -8.36
CA TRP A 369 -17.59 -3.02 -7.42
C TRP A 369 -18.82 -2.29 -7.94
N PHE A 370 -19.98 -2.75 -7.49
CA PHE A 370 -21.25 -2.07 -7.67
C PHE A 370 -21.53 -1.17 -6.47
N ASN A 371 -22.18 -0.05 -6.69
CA ASN A 371 -22.67 0.80 -5.61
C ASN A 371 -23.96 0.19 -5.04
N LEU A 372 -23.90 -0.29 -3.81
CA LEU A 372 -25.01 -0.92 -3.09
C LEU A 372 -25.67 0.05 -2.10
N LYS A 373 -25.22 1.31 -2.06
CA LYS A 373 -25.69 2.31 -1.10
C LYS A 373 -27.17 2.63 -1.32
N PRO A 374 -28.03 2.44 -0.30
CA PRO A 374 -29.46 2.75 -0.40
C PRO A 374 -29.73 4.25 -0.22
N GLY A 375 -30.91 4.67 -0.63
CA GLY A 375 -31.41 6.03 -0.38
C GLY A 375 -30.98 7.04 -1.40
N ASN A 376 -31.07 8.32 -1.02
CA ASN A 376 -30.85 9.45 -1.90
C ASN A 376 -29.63 10.27 -1.46
N SER A 377 -28.94 10.83 -2.43
CA SER A 377 -27.88 11.81 -2.18
C SER A 377 -28.47 13.07 -1.52
N PRO A 378 -27.95 13.49 -0.36
CA PRO A 378 -28.42 14.72 0.28
C PRO A 378 -28.11 15.97 -0.54
N LYS A 379 -27.16 15.88 -1.48
CA LYS A 379 -26.74 16.97 -2.34
C LYS A 379 -27.68 17.19 -3.53
N SER A 380 -28.04 16.10 -4.22
CA SER A 380 -28.86 16.17 -5.44
C SER A 380 -30.35 15.83 -5.19
N GLY A 381 -30.69 15.20 -4.07
CA GLY A 381 -32.01 14.65 -3.76
C GLY A 381 -32.38 13.42 -4.59
N LYS A 382 -31.51 12.97 -5.48
CA LYS A 382 -31.73 11.80 -6.34
C LYS A 382 -31.23 10.52 -5.67
N PRO A 383 -31.78 9.35 -6.02
CA PRO A 383 -31.20 8.07 -5.59
C PRO A 383 -29.70 7.99 -5.96
N TYR A 384 -28.88 7.41 -5.08
CA TYR A 384 -27.46 7.13 -5.37
C TYR A 384 -27.30 6.23 -6.60
N VAL A 385 -28.18 5.24 -6.71
CA VAL A 385 -28.31 4.33 -7.85
C VAL A 385 -29.79 4.25 -8.20
N ASP A 386 -30.12 4.18 -9.49
CA ASP A 386 -31.47 3.93 -9.95
C ASP A 386 -32.08 2.72 -9.24
N PRO A 387 -33.32 2.79 -8.69
CA PRO A 387 -33.88 1.72 -7.87
C PRO A 387 -33.94 0.35 -8.55
N VAL A 388 -34.16 0.31 -9.87
CA VAL A 388 -34.19 -0.96 -10.61
C VAL A 388 -32.79 -1.59 -10.66
N ARG A 389 -31.77 -0.81 -10.97
CA ARG A 389 -30.35 -1.26 -10.98
C ARG A 389 -29.88 -1.60 -9.59
N HIS A 390 -30.25 -0.80 -8.60
CA HIS A 390 -29.92 -1.05 -7.19
C HIS A 390 -30.45 -2.43 -6.73
N ALA A 391 -31.66 -2.81 -7.15
CA ALA A 391 -32.20 -4.14 -6.84
C ALA A 391 -31.36 -5.27 -7.48
N TRP A 392 -30.91 -5.10 -8.74
CA TRP A 392 -30.02 -6.09 -9.36
C TRP A 392 -28.66 -6.16 -8.67
N PHE A 393 -28.04 -5.02 -8.37
CA PHE A 393 -26.72 -4.96 -7.75
C PHE A 393 -26.70 -5.58 -6.35
N ASN A 394 -27.79 -5.46 -5.59
CA ASN A 394 -27.93 -6.05 -4.26
C ASN A 394 -28.17 -7.56 -4.30
N ASP A 395 -28.61 -8.13 -5.42
CA ASP A 395 -28.73 -9.58 -5.56
C ASP A 395 -27.34 -10.20 -5.81
N VAL A 396 -26.91 -11.09 -4.91
CA VAL A 396 -25.61 -11.75 -5.02
C VAL A 396 -25.46 -12.57 -6.30
N ARG A 397 -26.59 -13.08 -6.86
CA ARG A 397 -26.58 -13.82 -8.13
C ARG A 397 -26.11 -12.94 -9.28
N PHE A 398 -26.52 -11.66 -9.30
CA PHE A 398 -26.06 -10.68 -10.29
C PHE A 398 -24.55 -10.47 -10.20
N ARG A 399 -24.03 -10.25 -8.98
CA ARG A 399 -22.60 -10.03 -8.76
C ARG A 399 -21.77 -11.27 -9.12
N ARG A 400 -22.26 -12.47 -8.77
CA ARG A 400 -21.64 -13.74 -9.17
C ARG A 400 -21.69 -13.96 -10.68
N ALA A 401 -22.80 -13.62 -11.35
CA ALA A 401 -22.91 -13.68 -12.81
C ALA A 401 -21.88 -12.73 -13.46
N ALA A 402 -21.74 -11.51 -12.95
CA ALA A 402 -20.74 -10.57 -13.42
C ALA A 402 -19.31 -11.12 -13.27
N MET A 403 -18.99 -11.80 -12.14
CA MET A 403 -17.70 -12.46 -11.94
C MET A 403 -17.46 -13.59 -12.94
N HIS A 404 -18.42 -14.50 -13.14
CA HIS A 404 -18.29 -15.61 -14.08
C HIS A 404 -18.20 -15.14 -15.54
N ALA A 405 -18.71 -13.97 -15.87
CA ALA A 405 -18.64 -13.43 -17.22
C ALA A 405 -17.26 -12.81 -17.55
N MET A 406 -16.43 -12.46 -16.58
CA MET A 406 -15.12 -11.82 -16.79
C MET A 406 -14.03 -12.84 -17.14
N ASP A 407 -13.42 -12.74 -18.33
CA ASP A 407 -12.25 -13.54 -18.74
C ASP A 407 -10.96 -12.90 -18.23
N LYS A 408 -10.73 -13.02 -16.90
CA LYS A 408 -9.55 -12.45 -16.23
C LYS A 408 -8.23 -13.00 -16.79
N GLU A 409 -8.18 -14.27 -17.13
CA GLU A 409 -6.97 -14.89 -17.68
C GLU A 409 -6.62 -14.34 -19.07
N SER A 410 -7.62 -14.09 -19.90
CA SER A 410 -7.40 -13.45 -21.20
C SER A 410 -6.92 -12.00 -21.03
N ILE A 411 -7.54 -11.25 -20.11
CA ILE A 411 -7.13 -9.88 -19.77
C ILE A 411 -5.65 -9.87 -19.31
N ILE A 412 -5.27 -10.75 -18.40
CA ILE A 412 -3.88 -10.85 -17.90
C ILE A 412 -2.92 -11.19 -19.05
N ARG A 413 -3.28 -12.15 -19.89
CA ARG A 413 -2.44 -12.59 -21.00
C ARG A 413 -2.24 -11.49 -22.04
N THR A 414 -3.29 -10.73 -22.38
CA THR A 414 -3.26 -9.74 -23.47
C THR A 414 -2.76 -8.37 -23.00
N GLU A 415 -3.32 -7.83 -21.91
CA GLU A 415 -3.01 -6.47 -21.48
C GLU A 415 -1.81 -6.40 -20.52
N MET A 416 -1.58 -7.44 -19.70
CA MET A 416 -0.44 -7.54 -18.79
C MET A 416 0.67 -8.45 -19.31
N ARG A 417 0.56 -8.98 -20.54
CA ARG A 417 1.54 -9.91 -21.13
C ARG A 417 1.88 -11.11 -20.22
N GLY A 418 0.93 -11.57 -19.42
CA GLY A 418 1.13 -12.62 -18.41
C GLY A 418 1.85 -12.18 -17.14
N LEU A 419 2.18 -10.88 -16.98
CA LEU A 419 2.91 -10.34 -15.83
C LEU A 419 1.95 -9.82 -14.75
N ALA A 420 0.95 -10.61 -14.43
CA ALA A 420 0.00 -10.37 -13.35
C ALA A 420 -0.58 -11.70 -12.88
N VAL A 421 -1.16 -11.70 -11.70
CA VAL A 421 -1.81 -12.86 -11.08
C VAL A 421 -3.29 -12.55 -10.88
N SER A 422 -4.16 -13.48 -11.26
CA SER A 422 -5.59 -13.41 -11.00
C SER A 422 -5.85 -13.47 -9.48
N VAL A 423 -6.66 -12.55 -8.96
CA VAL A 423 -7.03 -12.53 -7.54
C VAL A 423 -8.54 -12.72 -7.35
N TRP A 424 -8.93 -13.28 -6.21
CA TRP A 424 -10.32 -13.66 -5.89
C TRP A 424 -10.85 -12.97 -4.65
N GLY A 425 -9.97 -12.35 -3.87
CA GLY A 425 -10.25 -11.51 -2.70
C GLY A 425 -9.50 -10.19 -2.79
N LEU A 426 -9.67 -9.38 -1.76
CA LEU A 426 -8.98 -8.08 -1.65
C LEU A 426 -7.51 -8.24 -1.27
N GLU A 427 -7.20 -9.28 -0.48
CA GLU A 427 -5.84 -9.55 -0.05
C GLU A 427 -5.02 -10.16 -1.18
N SER A 428 -3.82 -9.66 -1.35
CA SER A 428 -2.87 -10.16 -2.34
C SER A 428 -2.11 -11.38 -1.80
N PRO A 429 -1.73 -12.35 -2.67
CA PRO A 429 -0.80 -13.41 -2.31
C PRO A 429 0.57 -12.90 -1.81
N ALA A 430 0.91 -11.63 -2.05
CA ALA A 430 2.10 -11.00 -1.49
C ALA A 430 2.07 -10.92 0.05
N ILE A 431 0.89 -10.85 0.65
CA ILE A 431 0.69 -10.76 2.09
C ILE A 431 0.52 -12.18 2.66
N ARG A 432 1.58 -12.96 2.66
CA ARG A 432 1.59 -14.42 2.85
C ARG A 432 0.80 -14.92 4.05
N PHE A 433 1.03 -14.34 5.23
CA PHE A 433 0.40 -14.81 6.47
C PHE A 433 -1.11 -14.54 6.52
N TRP A 434 -1.56 -13.41 5.95
CA TRP A 434 -2.95 -12.98 6.00
C TRP A 434 -3.77 -13.32 4.76
N TYR A 435 -3.13 -13.86 3.72
CA TYR A 435 -3.81 -14.27 2.49
C TYR A 435 -4.54 -15.61 2.68
N ASN A 436 -5.84 -15.63 2.42
CA ASN A 436 -6.65 -16.85 2.42
C ASN A 436 -6.76 -17.41 0.98
N PRO A 437 -6.09 -18.52 0.65
CA PRO A 437 -6.19 -19.14 -0.69
C PRO A 437 -7.51 -19.91 -0.91
N ASP A 438 -8.25 -20.21 0.17
CA ASP A 438 -9.41 -21.11 0.18
C ASP A 438 -10.75 -20.36 0.19
N ILE A 439 -10.78 -19.16 -0.40
CA ILE A 439 -12.02 -18.39 -0.61
C ILE A 439 -12.75 -18.82 -1.87
N ALA A 440 -14.02 -18.45 -1.98
CA ALA A 440 -14.84 -18.71 -3.17
C ALA A 440 -14.19 -18.12 -4.43
N LYS A 441 -14.16 -18.93 -5.51
CA LYS A 441 -13.60 -18.55 -6.80
C LYS A 441 -14.68 -18.68 -7.87
N TYR A 442 -14.72 -17.72 -8.77
CA TYR A 442 -15.72 -17.62 -9.84
C TYR A 442 -15.00 -17.60 -11.19
N PRO A 443 -14.51 -18.75 -11.68
CA PRO A 443 -13.81 -18.84 -12.95
C PRO A 443 -14.70 -18.38 -14.10
N PHE A 444 -14.08 -17.95 -15.20
CA PHE A 444 -14.77 -17.57 -16.41
C PHE A 444 -15.66 -18.70 -16.93
N ASP A 445 -16.98 -18.46 -16.94
CA ASP A 445 -18.01 -19.40 -17.39
C ASP A 445 -19.28 -18.63 -17.81
N ARG A 446 -19.39 -18.33 -19.10
CA ARG A 446 -20.55 -17.60 -19.65
C ARG A 446 -21.86 -18.35 -19.50
N ALA A 447 -21.82 -19.70 -19.52
CA ALA A 447 -23.02 -20.49 -19.35
C ALA A 447 -23.54 -20.37 -17.91
N ARG A 448 -22.65 -20.45 -16.93
CA ARG A 448 -23.01 -20.25 -15.51
C ARG A 448 -23.49 -18.82 -15.25
N ALA A 449 -22.82 -17.82 -15.84
CA ALA A 449 -23.27 -16.42 -15.76
C ALA A 449 -24.70 -16.26 -16.31
N GLY A 450 -24.98 -16.81 -17.49
CA GLY A 450 -26.31 -16.79 -18.09
C GLY A 450 -27.35 -17.48 -17.22
N ALA A 451 -27.05 -18.66 -16.67
CA ALA A 451 -27.96 -19.38 -15.78
C ALA A 451 -28.31 -18.58 -14.52
N LEU A 452 -27.35 -17.88 -13.89
CA LEU A 452 -27.61 -17.02 -12.73
C LEU A 452 -28.52 -15.84 -13.07
N LEU A 453 -28.36 -15.25 -14.26
CA LEU A 453 -29.24 -14.18 -14.74
C LEU A 453 -30.64 -14.72 -15.07
N ASP A 454 -30.76 -15.94 -15.61
CA ASP A 454 -32.04 -16.61 -15.85
C ASP A 454 -32.79 -16.91 -14.55
N GLU A 455 -32.06 -17.31 -13.47
CA GLU A 455 -32.62 -17.49 -12.11
C GLU A 455 -33.19 -16.20 -11.52
N MET A 456 -32.74 -15.03 -11.99
CA MET A 456 -33.24 -13.71 -11.63
C MET A 456 -34.38 -13.21 -12.55
N ASP A 457 -34.83 -14.05 -13.50
CA ASP A 457 -35.77 -13.69 -14.57
C ASP A 457 -35.29 -12.52 -15.45
N LEU A 458 -33.97 -12.33 -15.57
CA LEU A 458 -33.33 -11.42 -16.50
C LEU A 458 -33.10 -12.17 -17.82
N LYS A 459 -33.87 -11.86 -18.87
CA LYS A 459 -33.87 -12.60 -20.14
C LYS A 459 -33.92 -11.63 -21.32
N ASP A 460 -33.28 -11.96 -22.41
CA ASP A 460 -33.45 -11.26 -23.68
C ASP A 460 -34.85 -11.58 -24.25
N ARG A 461 -35.79 -10.65 -24.07
CA ARG A 461 -37.20 -10.81 -24.44
C ARG A 461 -37.51 -10.23 -25.80
N ASN A 462 -36.73 -9.30 -26.25
CA ASN A 462 -36.93 -8.58 -27.52
C ASN A 462 -36.00 -9.06 -28.64
N GLY A 463 -34.96 -9.86 -28.32
CA GLY A 463 -34.03 -10.46 -29.28
C GLY A 463 -32.91 -9.51 -29.72
N ASP A 464 -32.63 -8.43 -28.96
CA ASP A 464 -31.58 -7.46 -29.29
C ASP A 464 -30.20 -7.81 -28.71
N GLY A 465 -30.15 -8.93 -27.93
CA GLY A 465 -28.93 -9.42 -27.29
C GLY A 465 -28.67 -8.83 -25.91
N ILE A 466 -29.55 -7.94 -25.42
CA ILE A 466 -29.51 -7.42 -24.04
C ILE A 466 -30.66 -8.04 -23.25
N ARG A 467 -30.41 -8.42 -22.03
CA ARG A 467 -31.44 -8.97 -21.12
C ARG A 467 -32.31 -7.84 -20.55
N GLU A 468 -33.58 -8.14 -20.31
CA GLU A 468 -34.53 -7.29 -19.59
C GLU A 468 -35.07 -8.01 -18.35
N ASP A 469 -35.52 -7.20 -17.36
CA ASP A 469 -36.37 -7.69 -16.28
C ASP A 469 -37.82 -7.94 -16.73
N ALA A 470 -38.66 -8.41 -15.81
CA ALA A 470 -40.09 -8.67 -16.10
C ALA A 470 -40.89 -7.42 -16.50
N ALA A 471 -40.40 -6.24 -16.16
CA ALA A 471 -41.02 -4.95 -16.50
C ALA A 471 -40.51 -4.39 -17.84
N GLY A 472 -39.56 -5.08 -18.50
CA GLY A 472 -38.96 -4.64 -19.76
C GLY A 472 -37.82 -3.64 -19.60
N ASN A 473 -37.25 -3.48 -18.40
CA ASN A 473 -36.10 -2.61 -18.20
C ASN A 473 -34.83 -3.34 -18.67
N PRO A 474 -34.04 -2.76 -19.60
CA PRO A 474 -32.84 -3.40 -20.10
C PRO A 474 -31.76 -3.45 -19.00
N VAL A 475 -31.06 -4.57 -18.89
CA VAL A 475 -29.94 -4.77 -17.97
C VAL A 475 -28.75 -3.95 -18.46
N SER A 476 -28.78 -2.68 -18.12
CA SER A 476 -27.73 -1.72 -18.50
C SER A 476 -27.32 -0.84 -17.34
N PHE A 477 -26.03 -0.51 -17.26
CA PHE A 477 -25.50 0.41 -16.26
C PHE A 477 -24.21 1.10 -16.74
N THR A 478 -23.83 2.16 -16.06
CA THR A 478 -22.56 2.85 -16.26
C THR A 478 -21.55 2.47 -15.17
N PHE A 479 -20.26 2.46 -15.49
CA PHE A 479 -19.23 2.36 -14.49
C PHE A 479 -18.08 3.32 -14.77
N ILE A 480 -17.52 3.89 -13.70
CA ILE A 480 -16.47 4.89 -13.77
C ILE A 480 -15.10 4.25 -13.58
N THR A 481 -14.09 4.81 -14.24
CA THR A 481 -12.67 4.57 -13.97
C THR A 481 -11.86 5.81 -14.29
N ASN A 482 -10.62 5.92 -13.77
CA ASN A 482 -9.80 7.10 -13.98
C ASN A 482 -9.27 7.18 -15.41
N LYS A 483 -9.48 8.34 -16.04
CA LYS A 483 -8.88 8.70 -17.31
C LYS A 483 -7.36 8.76 -17.21
N GLY A 484 -6.68 8.36 -18.27
CA GLY A 484 -5.21 8.40 -18.37
C GLY A 484 -4.53 7.09 -17.98
N ASN A 485 -5.17 6.20 -17.24
CA ASN A 485 -4.66 4.84 -17.00
C ASN A 485 -5.02 3.93 -18.18
N LYS A 486 -4.10 3.84 -19.16
CA LYS A 486 -4.34 3.13 -20.42
C LYS A 486 -4.64 1.65 -20.26
N VAL A 487 -4.09 1.01 -19.22
CA VAL A 487 -4.38 -0.41 -18.91
C VAL A 487 -5.84 -0.54 -18.45
N ARG A 488 -6.27 0.28 -17.48
CA ARG A 488 -7.66 0.24 -16.99
C ARG A 488 -8.67 0.65 -18.06
N GLU A 489 -8.35 1.64 -18.90
CA GLU A 489 -9.24 2.04 -20.01
C GLU A 489 -9.49 0.85 -20.96
N LYS A 490 -8.44 0.09 -21.33
CA LYS A 490 -8.57 -1.10 -22.17
C LYS A 490 -9.32 -2.22 -21.45
N VAL A 491 -8.97 -2.50 -20.19
CA VAL A 491 -9.65 -3.52 -19.39
C VAL A 491 -11.14 -3.20 -19.23
N ALA A 492 -11.50 -1.93 -19.02
CA ALA A 492 -12.90 -1.51 -18.96
C ALA A 492 -13.67 -1.85 -20.24
N GLY A 493 -13.03 -1.66 -21.41
CA GLY A 493 -13.60 -2.07 -22.69
C GLY A 493 -13.76 -3.58 -22.83
N LEU A 494 -12.78 -4.37 -22.37
CA LEU A 494 -12.86 -5.84 -22.38
C LEU A 494 -13.96 -6.36 -21.44
N LEU A 495 -14.06 -5.82 -20.22
CA LEU A 495 -15.15 -6.16 -19.30
C LEU A 495 -16.53 -5.85 -19.88
N ALA A 496 -16.70 -4.68 -20.52
CA ALA A 496 -17.94 -4.32 -21.19
C ALA A 496 -18.31 -5.33 -22.30
N ALA A 497 -17.32 -5.77 -23.08
CA ALA A 497 -17.52 -6.79 -24.12
C ALA A 497 -17.87 -8.17 -23.54
N ASP A 498 -17.21 -8.57 -22.45
CA ASP A 498 -17.48 -9.85 -21.78
C ASP A 498 -18.89 -9.89 -21.17
N TRP A 499 -19.31 -8.81 -20.50
CA TRP A 499 -20.66 -8.68 -19.96
C TRP A 499 -21.73 -8.61 -21.03
N LYS A 500 -21.44 -7.93 -22.16
CA LYS A 500 -22.35 -7.89 -23.29
C LYS A 500 -22.61 -9.27 -23.88
N ALA A 501 -21.60 -10.15 -23.89
CA ALA A 501 -21.73 -11.52 -24.38
C ALA A 501 -22.69 -12.40 -23.56
N VAL A 502 -23.06 -11.95 -22.34
CA VAL A 502 -24.08 -12.60 -21.49
C VAL A 502 -25.35 -11.76 -21.34
N GLY A 503 -25.48 -10.68 -22.13
CA GLY A 503 -26.68 -9.83 -22.20
C GLY A 503 -26.71 -8.67 -21.21
N ILE A 504 -25.57 -8.22 -20.69
CA ILE A 504 -25.45 -7.04 -19.80
C ILE A 504 -24.76 -5.91 -20.56
N ASP A 505 -25.44 -4.77 -20.72
CA ASP A 505 -24.89 -3.56 -21.39
C ASP A 505 -24.21 -2.63 -20.36
N ALA A 506 -22.96 -2.93 -20.04
CA ALA A 506 -22.12 -2.13 -19.14
C ALA A 506 -21.34 -1.09 -19.94
N ARG A 507 -21.43 0.19 -19.56
CA ARG A 507 -20.86 1.32 -20.28
C ARG A 507 -19.78 2.02 -19.47
N PRO A 508 -18.48 1.88 -19.84
CA PRO A 508 -17.39 2.54 -19.14
C PRO A 508 -17.41 4.06 -19.37
N GLN A 509 -17.12 4.81 -18.30
CA GLN A 509 -16.92 6.25 -18.31
C GLN A 509 -15.54 6.57 -17.75
N PHE A 510 -14.74 7.29 -18.53
CA PHE A 510 -13.38 7.69 -18.17
C PHE A 510 -13.40 9.12 -17.64
N ILE A 511 -13.23 9.28 -16.32
CA ILE A 511 -13.32 10.56 -15.64
C ILE A 511 -11.99 10.95 -15.00
N ASP A 512 -11.82 12.23 -14.69
CA ASP A 512 -10.67 12.73 -13.93
C ASP A 512 -10.56 12.04 -12.57
N PHE A 513 -9.33 11.81 -12.11
CA PHE A 513 -9.11 11.06 -10.88
C PHE A 513 -9.70 11.76 -9.64
N GLN A 514 -9.60 13.09 -9.55
CA GLN A 514 -10.20 13.84 -8.43
C GLN A 514 -11.73 13.76 -8.47
N ALA A 515 -12.33 13.82 -9.67
CA ALA A 515 -13.75 13.63 -9.83
C ALA A 515 -14.18 12.20 -9.43
N LEU A 516 -13.37 11.19 -9.76
CA LEU A 516 -13.60 9.81 -9.35
C LEU A 516 -13.57 9.67 -7.82
N VAL A 517 -12.54 10.21 -7.16
CA VAL A 517 -12.44 10.21 -5.69
C VAL A 517 -13.64 10.92 -5.06
N THR A 518 -14.04 12.09 -5.57
CA THR A 518 -15.23 12.80 -5.09
C THR A 518 -16.49 11.94 -5.24
N GLN A 519 -16.67 11.24 -6.37
CA GLN A 519 -17.83 10.38 -6.57
C GLN A 519 -17.82 9.15 -5.67
N THR A 520 -16.67 8.54 -5.42
CA THR A 520 -16.59 7.30 -4.63
C THR A 520 -16.47 7.51 -3.13
N ALA A 521 -15.96 8.66 -2.67
CA ALA A 521 -15.68 8.92 -1.26
C ALA A 521 -16.56 10.01 -0.61
N ASP A 522 -17.19 10.90 -1.40
CA ASP A 522 -17.94 12.04 -0.87
C ASP A 522 -19.41 12.05 -1.32
N SER A 523 -19.66 12.04 -2.65
CA SER A 523 -21.06 12.17 -3.15
C SER A 523 -21.76 10.83 -3.30
N PHE A 524 -21.02 9.75 -3.53
CA PHE A 524 -21.52 8.39 -3.81
C PHE A 524 -22.48 8.31 -5.01
N GLU A 525 -22.43 9.28 -5.90
CA GLU A 525 -23.28 9.38 -7.10
C GLU A 525 -22.63 8.67 -8.29
N TYR A 526 -22.58 7.35 -8.27
CA TYR A 526 -22.09 6.48 -9.36
C TYR A 526 -22.80 5.12 -9.28
N GLU A 527 -22.83 4.34 -10.35
CA GLU A 527 -23.48 3.02 -10.36
C GLU A 527 -22.50 1.87 -10.08
N ALA A 528 -21.31 1.94 -10.68
CA ALA A 528 -20.24 0.98 -10.43
C ALA A 528 -18.86 1.64 -10.69
N CYS A 529 -17.79 1.01 -10.22
CA CYS A 529 -16.45 1.55 -10.35
C CYS A 529 -15.41 0.44 -10.59
N LEU A 530 -14.43 0.72 -11.46
CA LEU A 530 -13.21 -0.05 -11.65
C LEU A 530 -12.02 0.77 -11.18
N LEU A 531 -11.32 0.32 -10.13
CA LEU A 531 -10.16 1.04 -9.60
C LEU A 531 -9.11 0.05 -9.05
N GLY A 532 -7.87 0.52 -8.86
CA GLY A 532 -6.85 -0.21 -8.16
C GLY A 532 -6.78 0.22 -6.69
N PHE A 533 -6.68 -0.73 -5.81
CA PHE A 533 -6.35 -0.50 -4.42
C PHE A 533 -4.85 -0.76 -4.21
N GLY A 534 -4.17 0.17 -3.54
CA GLY A 534 -2.82 -0.06 -3.03
C GLY A 534 -2.86 -0.97 -1.80
N GLY A 535 -1.74 -1.58 -1.48
CA GLY A 535 -1.61 -2.33 -0.25
C GLY A 535 -1.80 -1.42 0.97
N GLY A 536 -2.71 -1.78 1.87
CA GLY A 536 -2.97 -1.08 3.14
C GLY A 536 -1.93 -1.39 4.22
N GLY A 537 -0.74 -1.90 3.84
CA GLY A 537 0.23 -2.48 4.75
C GLY A 537 0.00 -3.99 4.93
N VAL A 538 0.87 -4.63 5.69
CA VAL A 538 0.85 -6.10 5.80
C VAL A 538 -0.19 -6.58 6.80
N HIS A 539 -0.48 -5.82 7.85
CA HIS A 539 -1.43 -6.23 8.89
C HIS A 539 -2.86 -5.75 8.58
N PRO A 540 -3.88 -6.63 8.71
CA PRO A 540 -5.28 -6.30 8.37
C PRO A 540 -5.86 -5.10 9.11
N ALA A 541 -5.40 -4.80 10.32
CA ALA A 541 -5.85 -3.64 11.09
C ALA A 541 -5.73 -2.32 10.30
N ASN A 542 -4.74 -2.23 9.40
CA ASN A 542 -4.49 -1.02 8.59
C ASN A 542 -5.52 -0.83 7.46
N SER A 543 -6.19 -1.90 7.04
CA SER A 543 -7.21 -1.92 5.98
C SER A 543 -8.61 -2.28 6.49
N MET A 544 -8.80 -2.36 7.81
CA MET A 544 -10.06 -2.82 8.41
C MET A 544 -11.29 -1.99 7.98
N ASN A 545 -11.12 -0.72 7.68
CA ASN A 545 -12.18 0.16 7.17
C ASN A 545 -12.81 -0.29 5.83
N VAL A 546 -12.14 -1.17 5.09
CA VAL A 546 -12.71 -1.76 3.86
C VAL A 546 -13.72 -2.85 4.21
N TYR A 547 -13.49 -3.54 5.32
CA TYR A 547 -14.34 -4.64 5.80
C TYR A 547 -15.51 -4.16 6.66
N LEU A 548 -15.27 -3.19 7.56
CA LEU A 548 -16.29 -2.66 8.47
C LEU A 548 -17.40 -1.91 7.73
N SER A 549 -18.65 -2.20 8.05
CA SER A 549 -19.82 -1.50 7.48
C SER A 549 -19.80 0.01 7.73
N SER A 550 -19.30 0.44 8.89
CA SER A 550 -19.10 1.85 9.24
C SER A 550 -17.91 2.51 8.53
N GLY A 551 -17.07 1.73 7.83
CA GLY A 551 -15.86 2.20 7.19
C GLY A 551 -16.11 3.14 6.01
N ARG A 552 -15.32 4.22 5.90
CA ARG A 552 -15.41 5.14 4.76
C ARG A 552 -14.92 4.51 3.45
N THR A 553 -14.03 3.54 3.54
CA THR A 553 -13.49 2.80 2.40
C THR A 553 -14.25 1.50 2.11
N HIS A 554 -15.39 1.29 2.76
CA HIS A 554 -16.37 0.25 2.44
C HIS A 554 -17.15 0.63 1.16
N PHE A 555 -16.41 0.79 0.07
CA PHE A 555 -16.82 1.53 -1.13
C PHE A 555 -18.15 1.13 -1.76
N PHE A 556 -18.58 -0.10 -1.63
CA PHE A 556 -19.87 -0.53 -2.18
C PHE A 556 -21.07 0.01 -1.35
N ASN A 557 -20.91 0.25 -0.04
CA ASN A 557 -21.91 0.88 0.83
C ASN A 557 -21.24 1.61 2.02
N PRO A 558 -20.54 2.73 1.81
CA PRO A 558 -19.70 3.36 2.82
C PRO A 558 -20.46 4.05 3.93
N SER A 559 -19.83 4.11 5.11
CA SER A 559 -20.24 4.92 6.27
C SER A 559 -21.68 4.60 6.74
N GLN A 560 -21.99 3.32 6.94
CA GLN A 560 -23.29 2.90 7.45
C GLN A 560 -23.38 3.20 8.95
N GLU A 561 -24.54 3.67 9.41
CA GLU A 561 -24.84 3.83 10.85
C GLU A 561 -25.02 2.47 11.55
N SER A 562 -25.49 1.49 10.80
CA SER A 562 -25.60 0.08 11.19
C SER A 562 -25.49 -0.80 9.96
N PRO A 563 -25.01 -2.05 10.09
CA PRO A 563 -24.90 -2.98 8.97
C PRO A 563 -26.22 -3.17 8.22
N ALA A 564 -26.21 -2.98 6.91
CA ALA A 564 -27.42 -3.11 6.07
C ALA A 564 -27.83 -4.57 5.88
N THR A 565 -26.92 -5.51 6.04
CA THR A 565 -27.14 -6.94 5.82
C THR A 565 -26.62 -7.79 6.98
N GLU A 566 -27.10 -9.04 7.08
CA GLU A 566 -26.62 -10.00 8.09
C GLU A 566 -25.14 -10.35 7.90
N TRP A 567 -24.67 -10.47 6.65
CA TRP A 567 -23.27 -10.80 6.41
C TRP A 567 -22.32 -9.62 6.74
N GLU A 568 -22.74 -8.37 6.57
CA GLU A 568 -21.97 -7.20 7.03
C GLU A 568 -21.91 -7.17 8.55
N ARG A 569 -23.02 -7.49 9.24
CA ARG A 569 -23.04 -7.62 10.71
C ARG A 569 -22.09 -8.71 11.18
N GLU A 570 -22.07 -9.88 10.52
CA GLU A 570 -21.12 -10.96 10.85
C GLU A 570 -19.68 -10.47 10.70
N ILE A 571 -19.35 -9.73 9.63
CA ILE A 571 -18.02 -9.14 9.43
C ILE A 571 -17.67 -8.14 10.54
N ASP A 572 -18.58 -7.25 10.91
CA ASP A 572 -18.38 -6.28 12.00
C ASP A 572 -18.13 -6.98 13.35
N ASP A 573 -18.86 -8.07 13.64
CA ASP A 573 -18.66 -8.88 14.83
C ASP A 573 -17.28 -9.57 14.81
N LEU A 574 -16.90 -10.14 13.66
CA LEU A 574 -15.59 -10.76 13.46
C LEU A 574 -14.46 -9.72 13.60
N ALA A 575 -14.62 -8.52 13.05
CA ALA A 575 -13.63 -7.44 13.16
C ALA A 575 -13.41 -7.00 14.61
N ARG A 576 -14.49 -6.91 15.41
CA ARG A 576 -14.37 -6.67 16.86
C ARG A 576 -13.62 -7.81 17.54
N GLY A 577 -13.95 -9.05 17.20
CA GLY A 577 -13.25 -10.23 17.72
C GLY A 577 -11.78 -10.27 17.32
N PHE A 578 -11.46 -9.91 16.07
CA PHE A 578 -10.09 -9.79 15.57
C PHE A 578 -9.25 -8.82 16.41
N ASN A 579 -9.77 -7.62 16.63
CA ASN A 579 -9.06 -6.60 17.41
C ASN A 579 -8.87 -7.01 18.87
N ALA A 580 -9.86 -7.66 19.48
CA ALA A 580 -9.81 -8.12 20.88
C ALA A 580 -8.93 -9.38 21.08
N THR A 581 -8.59 -10.09 20.02
CA THR A 581 -7.83 -11.35 20.09
C THR A 581 -6.34 -11.08 20.10
N LEU A 582 -5.62 -11.61 21.09
CA LEU A 582 -4.17 -11.47 21.26
C LEU A 582 -3.36 -12.57 20.54
N ASP A 583 -3.97 -13.72 20.31
CA ASP A 583 -3.38 -14.83 19.56
C ASP A 583 -3.43 -14.57 18.07
N ILE A 584 -2.26 -14.47 17.43
CA ILE A 584 -2.15 -14.12 16.00
C ILE A 584 -2.72 -15.23 15.09
N GLY A 585 -2.64 -16.49 15.52
CA GLY A 585 -3.23 -17.63 14.80
C GLY A 585 -4.75 -17.51 14.79
N ARG A 586 -5.33 -17.18 15.92
CA ARG A 586 -6.77 -16.94 16.05
C ARG A 586 -7.22 -15.68 15.30
N GLN A 587 -6.42 -14.62 15.32
CA GLN A 587 -6.68 -13.45 14.47
C GLN A 587 -6.72 -13.84 12.98
N ARG A 588 -5.76 -14.67 12.53
CA ARG A 588 -5.72 -15.17 11.15
C ARG A 588 -6.98 -15.96 10.79
N GLU A 589 -7.44 -16.86 11.66
CA GLU A 589 -8.68 -17.61 11.43
C GLU A 589 -9.89 -16.69 11.28
N ILE A 590 -10.01 -15.70 12.16
CA ILE A 590 -11.08 -14.69 12.11
C ILE A 590 -11.01 -13.92 10.80
N PHE A 591 -9.83 -13.44 10.42
CA PHE A 591 -9.66 -12.68 9.18
C PHE A 591 -9.89 -13.54 7.93
N PHE A 592 -9.53 -14.82 7.95
CA PHE A 592 -9.84 -15.77 6.88
C PHE A 592 -11.35 -15.95 6.72
N ARG A 593 -12.11 -15.97 7.82
CA ARG A 593 -13.57 -16.00 7.75
C ARG A 593 -14.14 -14.72 7.13
N MET A 594 -13.61 -13.54 7.48
CA MET A 594 -14.03 -12.26 6.89
C MET A 594 -13.77 -12.25 5.38
N GLN A 595 -12.59 -12.68 4.93
CA GLN A 595 -12.26 -12.80 3.51
C GLN A 595 -13.22 -13.76 2.79
N ALA A 596 -13.54 -14.90 3.40
CA ALA A 596 -14.45 -15.89 2.81
C ALA A 596 -15.87 -15.32 2.65
N ILE A 597 -16.40 -14.59 3.62
CA ILE A 597 -17.70 -13.94 3.53
C ILE A 597 -17.69 -12.88 2.41
N MET A 598 -16.69 -12.01 2.39
CA MET A 598 -16.58 -10.94 1.40
C MET A 598 -16.52 -11.51 -0.04
N ALA A 599 -15.75 -12.61 -0.23
CA ALA A 599 -15.65 -13.30 -1.51
C ALA A 599 -16.97 -13.99 -1.90
N ASP A 600 -17.64 -14.67 -0.95
CA ASP A 600 -18.93 -15.34 -1.21
C ASP A 600 -20.01 -14.34 -1.63
N GLN A 601 -20.04 -13.19 -1.02
CA GLN A 601 -20.98 -12.12 -1.34
C GLN A 601 -20.61 -11.34 -2.60
N CYS A 602 -19.43 -11.57 -3.19
CA CYS A 602 -18.92 -10.77 -4.31
C CYS A 602 -19.12 -9.26 -4.09
N ALA A 603 -18.85 -8.79 -2.86
CA ALA A 603 -18.99 -7.39 -2.50
C ALA A 603 -18.03 -6.51 -3.33
N PHE A 604 -16.81 -7.02 -3.52
CA PHE A 604 -15.89 -6.60 -4.57
C PHE A 604 -15.71 -7.73 -5.58
N LEU A 605 -15.41 -7.35 -6.80
CA LEU A 605 -15.08 -8.24 -7.91
C LEU A 605 -13.58 -8.07 -8.25
N PRO A 606 -12.68 -8.79 -7.56
CA PRO A 606 -11.24 -8.65 -7.77
C PRO A 606 -10.83 -9.21 -9.13
N LEU A 607 -9.90 -8.52 -9.80
CA LEU A 607 -9.42 -8.92 -11.12
C LEU A 607 -8.01 -9.47 -11.08
N TRP A 608 -7.02 -8.58 -10.85
CA TRP A 608 -5.61 -8.97 -10.86
C TRP A 608 -4.76 -8.12 -9.92
N THR A 609 -3.60 -8.67 -9.55
CA THR A 609 -2.44 -7.93 -9.04
C THR A 609 -1.28 -8.06 -10.01
N SER A 610 -0.54 -6.97 -10.24
CA SER A 610 0.62 -6.98 -11.14
C SER A 610 1.82 -7.64 -10.46
N THR A 611 2.62 -8.39 -11.23
CA THR A 611 3.91 -8.87 -10.76
C THR A 611 4.90 -7.71 -10.67
N VAL A 612 5.61 -7.63 -9.55
CA VAL A 612 6.62 -6.61 -9.29
C VAL A 612 7.97 -7.09 -9.79
N TYR A 613 8.57 -6.32 -10.68
CA TYR A 613 9.94 -6.52 -11.14
C TYR A 613 10.84 -5.39 -10.65
N VAL A 614 12.07 -5.77 -10.30
CA VAL A 614 13.13 -4.84 -9.93
C VAL A 614 14.37 -5.19 -10.73
N ALA A 615 15.00 -4.22 -11.40
CA ALA A 615 16.33 -4.41 -11.95
C ALA A 615 17.35 -3.61 -11.15
N ALA A 616 18.44 -4.25 -10.73
CA ALA A 616 19.51 -3.61 -9.95
C ALA A 616 20.90 -4.03 -10.48
N ARG A 617 21.85 -3.10 -10.46
CA ARG A 617 23.23 -3.32 -10.93
C ARG A 617 23.92 -4.38 -10.08
N ASN A 618 24.68 -5.28 -10.74
CA ASN A 618 25.46 -6.33 -10.05
C ASN A 618 26.66 -5.78 -9.26
N THR A 619 26.98 -4.51 -9.45
CA THR A 619 27.96 -3.78 -8.62
C THR A 619 27.45 -3.50 -7.21
N LEU A 620 26.15 -3.61 -6.96
CA LEU A 620 25.57 -3.51 -5.63
C LEU A 620 25.57 -4.87 -4.93
N GLY A 621 26.00 -4.89 -3.67
CA GLY A 621 25.86 -6.01 -2.74
C GLY A 621 24.63 -5.86 -1.86
N ASN A 622 24.17 -6.95 -1.25
CA ASN A 622 23.00 -7.04 -0.35
C ASN A 622 21.67 -6.59 -0.97
N VAL A 623 21.53 -6.70 -2.29
CA VAL A 623 20.26 -6.37 -2.97
C VAL A 623 19.23 -7.45 -2.68
N LYS A 624 18.21 -7.11 -1.89
CA LYS A 624 17.12 -8.00 -1.45
C LYS A 624 15.74 -7.39 -1.83
N PRO A 625 15.40 -7.30 -3.12
CA PRO A 625 14.18 -6.60 -3.53
C PRO A 625 12.93 -7.34 -3.08
N SER A 626 11.87 -6.60 -2.83
CA SER A 626 10.58 -7.08 -2.37
C SER A 626 9.44 -6.61 -3.27
N ALA A 627 8.33 -7.33 -3.28
CA ALA A 627 7.09 -6.88 -3.92
C ALA A 627 6.32 -5.85 -3.08
N LEU A 628 6.69 -5.69 -1.80
CA LEU A 628 6.09 -4.74 -0.87
C LEU A 628 6.70 -3.33 -1.05
N THR A 629 6.10 -2.36 -0.38
CA THR A 629 6.53 -0.95 -0.41
C THR A 629 8.03 -0.81 -0.12
N HIS A 630 8.65 0.17 -0.76
CA HIS A 630 10.11 0.45 -0.74
C HIS A 630 10.98 -0.59 -1.45
N GLU A 631 10.45 -1.40 -2.27
CA GLU A 631 10.99 -2.51 -3.07
C GLU A 631 12.50 -2.78 -2.89
N VAL A 632 13.37 -1.94 -3.44
CA VAL A 632 14.82 -2.10 -3.38
C VAL A 632 15.48 -1.31 -2.25
N LEU A 633 14.80 -0.28 -1.74
CA LEU A 633 15.35 0.61 -0.71
C LEU A 633 14.95 0.22 0.73
N TRP A 634 14.11 -0.80 0.95
CA TRP A 634 13.69 -1.17 2.30
C TRP A 634 14.90 -1.54 3.22
N ASN A 635 15.99 -2.07 2.63
CA ASN A 635 17.26 -2.36 3.30
C ASN A 635 18.41 -1.50 2.77
N ALA A 636 18.14 -0.23 2.47
CA ALA A 636 19.15 0.69 1.89
C ALA A 636 20.39 0.88 2.76
N ASP A 637 20.29 0.68 4.06
CA ASP A 637 21.40 0.72 5.00
C ASP A 637 22.40 -0.45 4.81
N GLU A 638 21.97 -1.56 4.23
CA GLU A 638 22.79 -2.76 3.97
C GLU A 638 23.46 -2.74 2.58
N LEU A 639 23.01 -1.89 1.67
CA LEU A 639 23.53 -1.83 0.30
C LEU A 639 24.96 -1.28 0.27
N PHE A 640 25.83 -1.88 -0.56
CA PHE A 640 27.21 -1.44 -0.75
C PHE A 640 27.68 -1.67 -2.19
N PHE A 641 28.75 -1.01 -2.61
CA PHE A 641 29.40 -1.29 -3.89
C PHE A 641 30.49 -2.34 -3.71
N ARG A 642 30.44 -3.40 -4.53
CA ARG A 642 31.42 -4.52 -4.60
C ARG A 642 32.79 -4.09 -5.08
#